data_65e17d569b77640db496668d06c0c9be
#
_entry.id   65e17d569b77640db496668d06c0c9be
#
_cell.length_a   1.000
_cell.length_b   1.000
_cell.length_c   1.000
_cell.angle_alpha   90.00
_cell.angle_beta   90.00
_cell.angle_gamma   90.00
#
_symmetry.space_group_name_H-M   'P 1'
#
loop_
_entity.id
_entity.type
_entity.pdbx_description
1 polymer ?
#
loop_
_entity_poly.entity_id
_entity_poly.type
_entity_poly.pdbx_seq_one_letter_code
_entity_poly.pdbx_strand_id
1 'polypeptide(L)'
;MSCKPPEEGYTLIIAEKPKAAKSIAYAISVNPSPCKYHGVPYWMINNNGRRIIVAPVAGHLFGLNTDINDIPVFKYYWAPRWEVERKAYHTKKFYNLIKYLSRSPSLVVNACDYDVEGSVIGYLVIAIIVCKKFYKRMKFSSLTPEELREAFNNLQPQDTNMVEAGLCRHELDWIYGINLSRLLTKSYRNATSERRILSVGRVQTPTLIEVINRYIEVETFSKSPVFGVYASISYKGKTFTASYIGNPIRKYIDAKKIKEFIENASKASIIDIKRSYEEDPPPPPYNLNDLQEDAYRLYKFSPSYAQKLAEDLYLDGLISYPRTNSQKLPPGLNTRKILDGLSEAGYSGIVDVILKENPNLVYREGRKTDPAHPAIYPTGIKPRYLRPDHKRLYDLIARRFLAVFLPSSLYAKIYIKWLAGVPLESYLRTLVKEGWLIAYRTGSVSEKEIIESKISDKGDISKVVIKTLYTDKPTYHTKTSILRWMENNNIGTEATRAEIIEILYKRGYVKDHGGKAKPTSLGLAVAEISKTFFPELTSVELTRSFEEKIQKIRDGELTREIVVEQAKKIVKKLVEDGLAKQREIEILIENLVLGTGRKCVICGASSINTDLCPLHTRALEELIKNLDEWCDSYGITREEALRKIVKSRSVGKAVREVAQGILDEKIII
;
A
#
# COMPACT_ATOMS: atom_id res chain seq x y z
N MET A 1 35.93 -30.56 -7.46
CA MET A 1 34.97 -31.62 -7.07
C MET A 1 34.05 -31.92 -8.26
N SER A 2 33.69 -33.20 -8.45
CA SER A 2 32.67 -33.57 -9.44
C SER A 2 31.33 -32.96 -9.04
N CYS A 3 30.61 -32.34 -9.96
CA CYS A 3 29.24 -31.80 -9.75
C CYS A 3 28.16 -32.88 -9.67
N LYS A 4 28.55 -34.16 -9.51
CA LYS A 4 27.59 -35.25 -9.28
C LYS A 4 27.20 -35.26 -7.79
N PRO A 5 25.89 -35.18 -7.45
CA PRO A 5 25.50 -35.26 -6.04
C PRO A 5 25.90 -36.61 -5.44
N PRO A 6 26.21 -36.66 -4.14
CA PRO A 6 26.43 -37.93 -3.44
C PRO A 6 25.19 -38.82 -3.55
N GLU A 7 25.39 -40.13 -3.54
CA GLU A 7 24.26 -41.07 -3.62
C GLU A 7 23.42 -41.05 -2.34
N GLU A 8 24.05 -40.81 -1.19
CA GLU A 8 23.38 -40.73 0.12
C GLU A 8 24.19 -39.89 1.12
N GLY A 9 23.56 -39.62 2.28
CA GLY A 9 24.27 -39.05 3.44
C GLY A 9 24.71 -37.61 3.31
N TYR A 10 23.88 -36.74 2.71
CA TYR A 10 24.11 -35.31 2.58
C TYR A 10 22.94 -34.48 3.11
N THR A 11 23.22 -33.22 3.45
CA THR A 11 22.19 -32.22 3.78
C THR A 11 21.78 -31.45 2.52
N LEU A 12 20.50 -31.42 2.21
CA LEU A 12 19.95 -30.61 1.11
C LEU A 12 19.30 -29.36 1.68
N ILE A 13 19.86 -28.19 1.37
CA ILE A 13 19.32 -26.86 1.73
C ILE A 13 18.60 -26.27 0.53
N ILE A 14 17.32 -25.94 0.70
CA ILE A 14 16.46 -25.37 -0.35
C ILE A 14 16.26 -23.89 -0.06
N ALA A 15 16.77 -23.01 -0.93
CA ALA A 15 16.64 -21.57 -0.84
C ALA A 15 15.66 -21.02 -1.91
N GLU A 16 14.99 -19.92 -1.63
CA GLU A 16 13.92 -19.40 -2.49
C GLU A 16 14.41 -18.90 -3.85
N LYS A 17 15.61 -18.34 -3.91
CA LYS A 17 16.16 -17.70 -5.13
C LYS A 17 17.66 -18.02 -5.29
N PRO A 18 18.19 -17.99 -6.53
CA PRO A 18 19.62 -18.29 -6.78
C PRO A 18 20.59 -17.39 -6.01
N LYS A 19 20.29 -16.09 -5.83
CA LYS A 19 21.13 -15.18 -5.05
C LYS A 19 21.18 -15.59 -3.56
N ALA A 20 20.03 -15.91 -2.98
CA ALA A 20 19.94 -16.37 -1.59
C ALA A 20 20.71 -17.69 -1.40
N ALA A 21 20.54 -18.66 -2.32
CA ALA A 21 21.29 -19.91 -2.28
C ALA A 21 22.82 -19.69 -2.33
N LYS A 22 23.27 -18.75 -3.17
CA LYS A 22 24.67 -18.34 -3.22
C LYS A 22 25.14 -17.78 -1.88
N SER A 23 24.40 -16.80 -1.32
CA SER A 23 24.77 -16.19 -0.04
C SER A 23 24.83 -17.22 1.09
N ILE A 24 23.88 -18.15 1.16
CA ILE A 24 23.88 -19.25 2.14
C ILE A 24 25.10 -20.14 1.95
N ALA A 25 25.43 -20.54 0.72
CA ALA A 25 26.56 -21.39 0.44
C ALA A 25 27.92 -20.77 0.88
N TYR A 26 28.12 -19.49 0.55
CA TYR A 26 29.33 -18.75 0.92
C TYR A 26 29.35 -18.34 2.40
N ALA A 27 28.23 -18.29 3.09
CA ALA A 27 28.21 -18.11 4.53
C ALA A 27 28.62 -19.37 5.30
N ILE A 28 28.23 -20.57 4.82
CA ILE A 28 28.52 -21.86 5.45
C ILE A 28 29.96 -22.30 5.17
N SER A 29 30.53 -21.97 4.00
CA SER A 29 31.87 -22.39 3.59
C SER A 29 32.61 -21.27 2.87
N VAL A 30 33.91 -21.18 3.11
CA VAL A 30 34.79 -20.23 2.41
C VAL A 30 34.92 -20.57 0.91
N ASN A 31 34.92 -21.86 0.57
CA ASN A 31 35.12 -22.36 -0.80
C ASN A 31 34.01 -23.35 -1.21
N PRO A 32 32.74 -22.91 -1.37
CA PRO A 32 31.69 -23.76 -1.92
C PRO A 32 31.99 -24.03 -3.41
N SER A 33 31.80 -25.25 -3.85
CA SER A 33 32.01 -25.65 -5.26
C SER A 33 30.74 -25.28 -6.08
N PRO A 34 30.80 -24.29 -6.97
CA PRO A 34 29.67 -23.95 -7.80
C PRO A 34 29.46 -25.02 -8.88
N CYS A 35 28.22 -25.47 -9.00
CA CYS A 35 27.77 -26.45 -10.00
C CYS A 35 26.59 -25.92 -10.80
N LYS A 36 26.28 -26.55 -11.92
CA LYS A 36 25.09 -26.22 -12.74
C LYS A 36 24.40 -27.49 -13.19
N TYR A 37 23.05 -27.43 -13.20
CA TYR A 37 22.20 -28.45 -13.80
C TYR A 37 21.18 -27.76 -14.72
N HIS A 38 21.21 -28.05 -16.01
CA HIS A 38 20.40 -27.38 -17.05
C HIS A 38 20.39 -25.83 -16.91
N GLY A 39 21.58 -25.25 -16.64
CA GLY A 39 21.76 -23.81 -16.52
C GLY A 39 21.38 -23.22 -15.15
N VAL A 40 20.81 -24.00 -14.25
CA VAL A 40 20.50 -23.56 -12.87
C VAL A 40 21.70 -23.80 -11.97
N PRO A 41 22.22 -22.77 -11.27
CA PRO A 41 23.35 -22.92 -10.35
C PRO A 41 22.90 -23.58 -9.04
N TYR A 42 23.80 -24.40 -8.45
CA TYR A 42 23.72 -24.91 -7.09
C TYR A 42 25.13 -25.05 -6.51
N TRP A 43 25.28 -25.24 -5.23
CA TRP A 43 26.57 -25.25 -4.57
C TRP A 43 26.74 -26.54 -3.77
N MET A 44 27.89 -27.14 -3.90
CA MET A 44 28.32 -28.30 -3.10
C MET A 44 29.38 -27.87 -2.10
N ILE A 45 29.22 -28.30 -0.87
CA ILE A 45 30.12 -27.99 0.25
C ILE A 45 30.55 -29.29 0.91
N ASN A 46 31.85 -29.44 1.16
CA ASN A 46 32.39 -30.46 2.03
C ASN A 46 33.06 -29.75 3.22
N ASN A 47 32.44 -29.86 4.38
CA ASN A 47 32.94 -29.23 5.59
C ASN A 47 33.13 -30.30 6.67
N ASN A 48 34.41 -30.65 6.97
CA ASN A 48 34.76 -31.64 7.98
C ASN A 48 34.00 -32.97 7.83
N GLY A 49 33.94 -33.50 6.61
CA GLY A 49 33.24 -34.75 6.30
C GLY A 49 31.71 -34.61 6.13
N ARG A 50 31.13 -33.47 6.46
CA ARG A 50 29.71 -33.18 6.19
C ARG A 50 29.52 -32.69 4.76
N ARG A 51 28.72 -33.42 3.97
CA ARG A 51 28.36 -33.07 2.61
C ARG A 51 27.08 -32.27 2.61
N ILE A 52 27.11 -31.04 2.08
CA ILE A 52 25.95 -30.13 2.02
C ILE A 52 25.76 -29.70 0.58
N ILE A 53 24.52 -29.67 0.13
CA ILE A 53 24.12 -29.13 -1.17
C ILE A 53 23.16 -27.97 -0.92
N VAL A 54 23.45 -26.80 -1.48
CA VAL A 54 22.57 -25.64 -1.43
C VAL A 54 21.98 -25.42 -2.81
N ALA A 55 20.68 -25.55 -2.94
CA ALA A 55 19.96 -25.47 -4.21
C ALA A 55 18.86 -24.40 -4.16
N PRO A 56 18.71 -23.59 -5.23
CA PRO A 56 17.65 -22.63 -5.32
C PRO A 56 16.36 -23.23 -5.91
N VAL A 57 15.25 -22.62 -5.56
CA VAL A 57 14.02 -22.62 -6.35
C VAL A 57 13.82 -21.27 -7.04
N ALA A 58 12.67 -21.02 -7.66
CA ALA A 58 12.35 -19.75 -8.32
C ALA A 58 11.03 -19.18 -7.77
N GLY A 59 10.91 -19.07 -6.46
CA GLY A 59 9.65 -18.85 -5.79
C GLY A 59 8.77 -20.10 -5.86
N HIS A 60 7.45 -19.92 -5.96
CA HIS A 60 6.52 -21.05 -6.06
C HIS A 60 6.77 -21.92 -7.30
N LEU A 61 7.07 -23.19 -7.09
CA LEU A 61 7.14 -24.21 -8.15
C LEU A 61 5.81 -24.91 -8.40
N PHE A 62 4.84 -24.73 -7.52
CA PHE A 62 3.51 -25.33 -7.58
C PHE A 62 2.43 -24.26 -7.52
N GLY A 63 1.27 -24.59 -8.06
CA GLY A 63 0.04 -23.84 -7.97
C GLY A 63 -1.16 -24.78 -7.91
N LEU A 64 -2.28 -24.30 -7.38
CA LEU A 64 -3.53 -25.08 -7.35
C LEU A 64 -4.11 -25.19 -8.77
N ASN A 65 -4.55 -26.37 -9.13
CA ASN A 65 -5.13 -26.71 -10.42
C ASN A 65 -6.31 -27.68 -10.26
N THR A 66 -7.09 -27.82 -11.33
CA THR A 66 -8.23 -28.75 -11.41
C THR A 66 -8.44 -29.21 -12.84
N ASP A 67 -8.88 -30.43 -13.01
CA ASP A 67 -9.30 -30.97 -14.31
C ASP A 67 -10.79 -30.72 -14.61
N ILE A 68 -11.53 -30.14 -13.64
CA ILE A 68 -12.96 -29.84 -13.78
C ILE A 68 -13.12 -28.48 -14.48
N ASN A 69 -13.87 -28.47 -15.59
CA ASN A 69 -14.18 -27.25 -16.32
C ASN A 69 -15.47 -26.55 -15.86
N ASP A 70 -16.39 -27.30 -15.28
CA ASP A 70 -17.65 -26.78 -14.76
C ASP A 70 -17.48 -26.07 -13.41
N ILE A 71 -18.51 -25.36 -12.99
CA ILE A 71 -18.63 -24.69 -11.69
C ILE A 71 -19.91 -25.17 -10.98
N PRO A 72 -19.88 -25.33 -9.64
CA PRO A 72 -18.78 -25.02 -8.72
C PRO A 72 -17.66 -26.09 -8.69
N VAL A 73 -16.43 -25.64 -8.52
CA VAL A 73 -15.23 -26.48 -8.43
C VAL A 73 -14.67 -26.48 -7.01
N PHE A 74 -14.58 -27.67 -6.40
CA PHE A 74 -14.01 -27.86 -5.06
C PHE A 74 -13.01 -29.02 -4.97
N LYS A 75 -12.76 -29.71 -6.12
CA LYS A 75 -11.68 -30.70 -6.25
C LYS A 75 -10.49 -30.02 -6.94
N TYR A 76 -9.37 -30.00 -6.27
CA TYR A 76 -8.14 -29.39 -6.75
C TYR A 76 -6.92 -30.14 -6.21
N TYR A 77 -5.77 -29.89 -6.82
CA TYR A 77 -4.49 -30.47 -6.46
C TYR A 77 -3.37 -29.48 -6.73
N TRP A 78 -2.24 -29.67 -6.07
CA TRP A 78 -1.04 -28.91 -6.33
C TRP A 78 -0.33 -29.43 -7.57
N ALA A 79 -0.40 -28.68 -8.67
CA ALA A 79 0.26 -28.98 -9.93
C ALA A 79 1.55 -28.16 -10.10
N PRO A 80 2.50 -28.63 -10.92
CA PRO A 80 3.65 -27.83 -11.32
C PRO A 80 3.20 -26.49 -11.93
N ARG A 81 3.83 -25.38 -11.53
CA ARG A 81 3.35 -24.04 -11.91
C ARG A 81 3.33 -23.79 -13.42
N TRP A 82 4.21 -24.40 -14.19
CA TRP A 82 4.20 -24.29 -15.65
C TRP A 82 2.99 -24.97 -16.33
N GLU A 83 2.30 -25.85 -15.66
CA GLU A 83 1.05 -26.46 -16.13
C GLU A 83 -0.14 -25.53 -15.84
N VAL A 84 -0.07 -24.76 -14.74
CA VAL A 84 -1.10 -23.79 -14.36
C VAL A 84 -0.96 -22.49 -15.15
N GLU A 85 0.28 -22.00 -15.33
CA GLU A 85 0.58 -20.72 -15.98
C GLU A 85 1.68 -20.86 -17.03
N ARG A 86 1.38 -20.67 -18.33
CA ARG A 86 2.38 -20.72 -19.41
C ARG A 86 3.60 -19.82 -19.18
N LYS A 87 3.41 -18.65 -18.55
CA LYS A 87 4.50 -17.70 -18.22
C LYS A 87 5.49 -18.25 -17.20
N ALA A 88 5.12 -19.27 -16.43
CA ALA A 88 5.95 -19.89 -15.41
C ALA A 88 6.81 -21.06 -15.96
N TYR A 89 6.91 -21.25 -17.28
CA TYR A 89 7.70 -22.34 -17.87
C TYR A 89 9.15 -22.37 -17.41
N HIS A 90 9.73 -21.23 -17.09
CA HIS A 90 11.08 -21.11 -16.55
C HIS A 90 11.28 -21.85 -15.21
N THR A 91 10.20 -22.10 -14.45
CA THR A 91 10.27 -22.84 -13.17
C THR A 91 10.58 -24.32 -13.33
N LYS A 92 10.29 -24.90 -14.51
CA LYS A 92 10.52 -26.33 -14.82
C LYS A 92 11.97 -26.77 -14.62
N LYS A 93 12.93 -25.92 -14.98
CA LYS A 93 14.36 -26.23 -14.80
C LYS A 93 14.75 -26.31 -13.32
N PHE A 94 14.14 -25.51 -12.44
CA PHE A 94 14.37 -25.55 -11.00
C PHE A 94 13.75 -26.80 -10.36
N TYR A 95 12.54 -27.17 -10.78
CA TYR A 95 11.91 -28.42 -10.38
C TYR A 95 12.81 -29.62 -10.75
N ASN A 96 13.32 -29.67 -11.99
CA ASN A 96 14.21 -30.73 -12.44
C ASN A 96 15.54 -30.75 -11.65
N LEU A 97 16.08 -29.60 -11.30
CA LEU A 97 17.26 -29.52 -10.42
C LEU A 97 16.97 -30.17 -9.07
N ILE A 98 15.88 -29.76 -8.38
CA ILE A 98 15.55 -30.33 -7.07
C ILE A 98 15.32 -31.83 -7.18
N LYS A 99 14.60 -32.30 -8.19
CA LYS A 99 14.38 -33.73 -8.45
C LYS A 99 15.71 -34.49 -8.63
N TYR A 100 16.66 -33.91 -9.37
CA TYR A 100 17.99 -34.48 -9.55
C TYR A 100 18.75 -34.57 -8.23
N LEU A 101 18.62 -33.59 -7.33
CA LEU A 101 19.31 -33.50 -6.04
C LEU A 101 18.57 -34.21 -4.88
N SER A 102 17.41 -34.82 -5.12
CA SER A 102 16.56 -35.42 -4.06
C SER A 102 16.73 -36.92 -3.87
N ARG A 103 17.85 -37.52 -4.31
CA ARG A 103 18.00 -38.96 -4.29
C ARG A 103 17.92 -39.60 -2.90
N SER A 104 18.80 -39.21 -1.99
CA SER A 104 18.81 -39.72 -0.60
C SER A 104 19.44 -38.74 0.39
N PRO A 105 18.87 -37.51 0.57
CA PRO A 105 19.35 -36.59 1.58
C PRO A 105 19.06 -37.14 2.98
N SER A 106 20.06 -37.10 3.88
CA SER A 106 19.92 -37.48 5.29
C SER A 106 19.15 -36.40 6.07
N LEU A 107 19.34 -35.12 5.69
CA LEU A 107 18.68 -33.97 6.26
C LEU A 107 18.22 -33.03 5.14
N VAL A 108 17.00 -32.52 5.26
CA VAL A 108 16.48 -31.46 4.38
C VAL A 108 16.24 -30.21 5.21
N VAL A 109 16.63 -29.06 4.66
CA VAL A 109 16.49 -27.76 5.32
C VAL A 109 15.72 -26.82 4.41
N ASN A 110 14.60 -26.30 4.89
CA ASN A 110 13.93 -25.18 4.25
C ASN A 110 14.64 -23.88 4.66
N ALA A 111 15.31 -23.25 3.71
CA ALA A 111 15.98 -21.96 3.83
C ALA A 111 15.38 -20.92 2.86
N CYS A 112 14.11 -21.05 2.53
CA CYS A 112 13.34 -19.98 1.91
C CYS A 112 13.12 -18.83 2.90
N ASP A 113 12.69 -17.67 2.43
CA ASP A 113 12.45 -16.50 3.29
C ASP A 113 11.51 -16.89 4.46
N TYR A 114 11.74 -16.30 5.65
CA TYR A 114 11.00 -16.71 6.86
C TYR A 114 9.64 -16.01 6.96
N ASP A 115 8.84 -16.13 5.94
CA ASP A 115 7.44 -15.68 5.92
C ASP A 115 6.49 -16.84 5.57
N VAL A 116 5.20 -16.52 5.51
CA VAL A 116 4.15 -17.50 5.18
C VAL A 116 4.38 -18.10 3.79
N GLU A 117 4.78 -17.26 2.81
CA GLU A 117 4.99 -17.71 1.42
C GLU A 117 6.22 -18.60 1.31
N GLY A 118 7.38 -18.21 1.90
CA GLY A 118 8.59 -19.03 1.89
C GLY A 118 8.43 -20.35 2.66
N SER A 119 7.57 -20.38 3.69
CA SER A 119 7.22 -21.61 4.39
C SER A 119 6.44 -22.57 3.50
N VAL A 120 5.45 -22.07 2.74
CA VAL A 120 4.68 -22.87 1.76
C VAL A 120 5.55 -23.31 0.58
N ILE A 121 6.40 -22.42 0.03
CA ILE A 121 7.31 -22.75 -1.08
C ILE A 121 8.20 -23.92 -0.69
N GLY A 122 8.88 -23.81 0.44
CA GLY A 122 9.79 -24.88 0.90
C GLY A 122 9.04 -26.18 1.23
N TYR A 123 7.90 -26.09 1.90
CA TYR A 123 7.06 -27.24 2.24
C TYR A 123 6.62 -28.02 1.00
N LEU A 124 6.03 -27.37 0.01
CA LEU A 124 5.54 -28.03 -1.20
C LEU A 124 6.68 -28.70 -1.98
N VAL A 125 7.84 -28.05 -2.07
CA VAL A 125 9.02 -28.60 -2.71
C VAL A 125 9.50 -29.85 -1.98
N ILE A 126 9.57 -29.80 -0.64
CA ILE A 126 10.03 -30.91 0.18
C ILE A 126 9.02 -32.06 0.16
N ALA A 127 7.75 -31.78 0.32
CA ALA A 127 6.70 -32.81 0.37
C ALA A 127 6.51 -33.51 -0.97
N ILE A 128 6.50 -32.75 -2.09
CA ILE A 128 6.12 -33.30 -3.40
C ILE A 128 7.33 -33.79 -4.21
N ILE A 129 8.50 -33.10 -4.15
CA ILE A 129 9.66 -33.48 -4.96
C ILE A 129 10.64 -34.33 -4.17
N VAL A 130 10.98 -33.91 -2.94
CA VAL A 130 11.96 -34.62 -2.08
C VAL A 130 11.30 -35.80 -1.39
N CYS A 131 9.97 -35.80 -1.24
CA CYS A 131 9.18 -36.85 -0.59
C CYS A 131 9.63 -37.10 0.88
N LYS A 132 9.99 -36.04 1.60
CA LYS A 132 10.33 -36.09 3.04
C LYS A 132 9.24 -35.47 3.88
N LYS A 133 8.85 -36.20 4.96
CA LYS A 133 7.83 -35.74 5.91
C LYS A 133 8.39 -34.75 6.94
N PHE A 134 9.65 -34.93 7.33
CA PHE A 134 10.32 -34.09 8.32
C PHE A 134 11.48 -33.34 7.71
N TYR A 135 11.63 -32.08 8.10
CA TYR A 135 12.71 -31.19 7.68
C TYR A 135 13.03 -30.18 8.79
N LYS A 136 14.13 -29.49 8.67
CA LYS A 136 14.50 -28.38 9.56
C LYS A 136 14.28 -27.05 8.86
N ARG A 137 14.08 -26.00 9.67
CA ARG A 137 13.89 -24.64 9.21
C ARG A 137 15.10 -23.78 9.54
N MET A 138 15.68 -23.12 8.55
CA MET A 138 16.72 -22.10 8.71
C MET A 138 16.03 -20.73 8.77
N LYS A 139 16.15 -20.03 9.92
CA LYS A 139 15.46 -18.76 10.18
C LYS A 139 16.47 -17.61 10.14
N PHE A 140 16.28 -16.66 9.22
CA PHE A 140 17.09 -15.46 9.09
C PHE A 140 16.24 -14.29 8.56
N SER A 141 16.66 -13.07 8.88
CA SER A 141 16.03 -11.81 8.45
C SER A 141 16.94 -10.98 7.55
N SER A 142 18.23 -11.37 7.41
CA SER A 142 19.15 -10.78 6.44
C SER A 142 20.02 -11.83 5.78
N LEU A 143 20.63 -11.49 4.67
CA LEU A 143 21.58 -12.37 3.96
C LEU A 143 23.04 -12.04 4.31
N THR A 144 23.29 -11.50 5.51
CA THR A 144 24.65 -11.29 6.00
C THR A 144 25.32 -12.62 6.33
N PRO A 145 26.63 -12.77 6.08
CA PRO A 145 27.33 -14.04 6.36
C PRO A 145 27.25 -14.47 7.82
N GLU A 146 27.25 -13.54 8.74
CA GLU A 146 27.17 -13.80 10.19
C GLU A 146 25.81 -14.41 10.56
N GLU A 147 24.71 -13.76 10.15
CA GLU A 147 23.35 -14.22 10.47
C GLU A 147 23.05 -15.56 9.80
N LEU A 148 23.49 -15.74 8.55
CA LEU A 148 23.30 -17.01 7.84
C LEU A 148 24.07 -18.18 8.49
N ARG A 149 25.29 -17.94 9.01
CA ARG A 149 26.05 -18.96 9.77
C ARG A 149 25.38 -19.30 11.08
N GLU A 150 24.89 -18.28 11.80
CA GLU A 150 24.16 -18.47 13.05
C GLU A 150 22.87 -19.27 12.81
N ALA A 151 22.09 -18.90 11.80
CA ALA A 151 20.86 -19.59 11.43
C ALA A 151 21.09 -21.04 11.00
N PHE A 152 22.19 -21.33 10.32
CA PHE A 152 22.56 -22.70 9.94
C PHE A 152 23.00 -23.56 11.15
N ASN A 153 23.68 -22.97 12.10
CA ASN A 153 24.07 -23.65 13.33
C ASN A 153 22.90 -23.89 14.29
N ASN A 154 21.84 -23.07 14.20
CA ASN A 154 20.67 -23.08 15.07
C ASN A 154 19.37 -23.44 14.30
N LEU A 155 19.41 -24.54 13.51
CA LEU A 155 18.26 -24.99 12.75
C LEU A 155 17.04 -25.29 13.64
N GLN A 156 15.92 -24.68 13.33
CA GLN A 156 14.67 -24.82 14.05
C GLN A 156 13.85 -26.03 13.55
N PRO A 157 12.90 -26.53 14.32
CA PRO A 157 11.84 -27.40 13.80
C PRO A 157 11.06 -26.73 12.67
N GLN A 158 10.40 -27.55 11.86
CA GLN A 158 9.47 -27.02 10.84
C GLN A 158 8.32 -26.26 11.51
N ASP A 159 7.95 -25.12 10.93
CA ASP A 159 6.81 -24.31 11.38
C ASP A 159 5.53 -24.79 10.69
N THR A 160 4.92 -25.84 11.23
CA THR A 160 3.73 -26.47 10.66
C THR A 160 2.54 -25.52 10.60
N ASN A 161 2.31 -24.73 11.65
CA ASN A 161 1.18 -23.82 11.71
C ASN A 161 1.29 -22.69 10.66
N MET A 162 2.49 -22.19 10.43
CA MET A 162 2.73 -21.18 9.38
C MET A 162 2.49 -21.76 7.99
N VAL A 163 2.88 -23.01 7.75
CA VAL A 163 2.60 -23.73 6.50
C VAL A 163 1.10 -23.91 6.32
N GLU A 164 0.39 -24.40 7.32
CA GLU A 164 -1.06 -24.63 7.27
C GLU A 164 -1.84 -23.31 7.02
N ALA A 165 -1.43 -22.23 7.68
CA ALA A 165 -2.00 -20.90 7.46
C ALA A 165 -1.78 -20.41 6.00
N GLY A 166 -0.61 -20.65 5.46
CA GLY A 166 -0.28 -20.30 4.08
C GLY A 166 -1.04 -21.13 3.06
N LEU A 167 -1.10 -22.46 3.25
CA LEU A 167 -1.91 -23.36 2.41
C LEU A 167 -3.39 -22.96 2.44
N CYS A 168 -3.93 -22.66 3.64
CA CYS A 168 -5.29 -22.15 3.78
C CYS A 168 -5.53 -20.90 2.94
N ARG A 169 -4.64 -19.92 2.99
CA ARG A 169 -4.75 -18.69 2.19
C ARG A 169 -4.80 -19.01 0.70
N HIS A 170 -3.88 -19.83 0.20
CA HIS A 170 -3.86 -20.23 -1.21
C HIS A 170 -5.14 -20.94 -1.64
N GLU A 171 -5.65 -21.84 -0.81
CA GLU A 171 -6.90 -22.57 -1.08
C GLU A 171 -8.11 -21.64 -1.08
N LEU A 172 -8.21 -20.72 -0.11
CA LEU A 172 -9.28 -19.72 -0.05
C LEU A 172 -9.26 -18.82 -1.31
N ASP A 173 -8.13 -18.25 -1.63
CA ASP A 173 -8.00 -17.34 -2.77
C ASP A 173 -8.28 -18.06 -4.08
N TRP A 174 -7.88 -19.34 -4.19
CA TRP A 174 -8.17 -20.16 -5.36
C TRP A 174 -9.66 -20.52 -5.46
N ILE A 175 -10.31 -20.99 -4.37
CA ILE A 175 -11.72 -21.39 -4.35
C ILE A 175 -12.62 -20.22 -4.76
N TYR A 176 -12.43 -19.04 -4.17
CA TYR A 176 -13.16 -17.83 -4.54
C TYR A 176 -12.84 -17.40 -5.97
N GLY A 177 -11.55 -17.34 -6.29
CA GLY A 177 -11.07 -16.86 -7.58
C GLY A 177 -11.55 -17.70 -8.76
N ILE A 178 -11.36 -19.03 -8.73
CA ILE A 178 -11.69 -19.89 -9.85
C ILE A 178 -13.20 -19.93 -10.14
N ASN A 179 -14.01 -20.09 -9.09
CA ASN A 179 -15.45 -20.27 -9.23
C ASN A 179 -16.13 -18.99 -9.73
N LEU A 180 -15.91 -17.88 -9.04
CA LEU A 180 -16.58 -16.61 -9.39
C LEU A 180 -16.00 -15.98 -10.66
N SER A 181 -14.69 -16.09 -10.90
CA SER A 181 -14.11 -15.57 -12.14
C SER A 181 -14.53 -16.37 -13.38
N ARG A 182 -14.71 -17.70 -13.27
CA ARG A 182 -15.26 -18.52 -14.37
C ARG A 182 -16.69 -18.13 -14.67
N LEU A 183 -17.55 -17.97 -13.65
CA LEU A 183 -18.94 -17.55 -13.81
C LEU A 183 -19.01 -16.20 -14.54
N LEU A 184 -18.32 -15.18 -14.05
CA LEU A 184 -18.30 -13.85 -14.66
C LEU A 184 -17.68 -13.85 -16.05
N THR A 185 -16.61 -14.60 -16.28
CA THR A 185 -15.98 -14.71 -17.60
C THR A 185 -16.91 -15.36 -18.61
N LYS A 186 -17.66 -16.40 -18.21
CA LYS A 186 -18.67 -17.06 -19.04
C LYS A 186 -19.80 -16.08 -19.38
N SER A 187 -20.36 -15.40 -18.39
CA SER A 187 -21.42 -14.41 -18.60
C SER A 187 -20.96 -13.23 -19.48
N TYR A 188 -19.71 -12.74 -19.27
CA TYR A 188 -19.13 -11.70 -20.12
C TYR A 188 -18.99 -12.16 -21.58
N ARG A 189 -18.48 -13.37 -21.80
CA ARG A 189 -18.34 -13.94 -23.14
C ARG A 189 -19.69 -14.13 -23.84
N ASN A 190 -20.70 -14.59 -23.13
CA ASN A 190 -22.05 -14.74 -23.66
C ASN A 190 -22.64 -13.38 -24.07
N ALA A 191 -22.46 -12.36 -23.22
CA ALA A 191 -23.01 -11.02 -23.45
C ALA A 191 -22.27 -10.25 -24.56
N THR A 192 -20.94 -10.40 -24.67
CA THR A 192 -20.12 -9.54 -25.57
C THR A 192 -19.50 -10.27 -26.76
N SER A 193 -19.49 -11.60 -26.77
CA SER A 193 -18.74 -12.44 -27.70
C SER A 193 -17.20 -12.26 -27.62
N GLU A 194 -16.69 -11.44 -26.70
CA GLU A 194 -15.26 -11.21 -26.52
C GLU A 194 -14.63 -12.25 -25.60
N ARG A 195 -13.37 -12.61 -25.89
CA ARG A 195 -12.57 -13.51 -25.04
C ARG A 195 -11.76 -12.70 -24.02
N ARG A 196 -12.40 -12.21 -22.97
CA ARG A 196 -11.74 -11.49 -21.88
C ARG A 196 -11.98 -12.20 -20.55
N ILE A 197 -10.93 -12.40 -19.77
CA ILE A 197 -11.02 -12.97 -18.43
C ILE A 197 -11.39 -11.87 -17.44
N LEU A 198 -12.55 -12.03 -16.79
CA LEU A 198 -12.93 -11.20 -15.65
C LEU A 198 -12.53 -11.90 -14.35
N SER A 199 -11.65 -11.29 -13.59
CA SER A 199 -11.24 -11.82 -12.29
C SER A 199 -11.92 -11.08 -11.15
N VAL A 200 -12.39 -11.83 -10.17
CA VAL A 200 -12.88 -11.35 -8.88
C VAL A 200 -12.29 -12.22 -7.78
N GLY A 201 -12.25 -11.72 -6.58
CA GLY A 201 -11.70 -12.44 -5.44
C GLY A 201 -11.95 -11.70 -4.13
N ARG A 202 -11.81 -12.41 -3.01
CA ARG A 202 -12.17 -11.90 -1.68
C ARG A 202 -11.42 -10.62 -1.26
N VAL A 203 -10.19 -10.39 -1.75
CA VAL A 203 -9.42 -9.16 -1.47
C VAL A 203 -9.53 -8.16 -2.61
N GLN A 204 -9.49 -8.66 -3.86
CA GLN A 204 -9.55 -7.83 -5.07
C GLN A 204 -10.87 -7.05 -5.18
N THR A 205 -12.00 -7.71 -4.91
CA THR A 205 -13.32 -7.10 -5.10
C THR A 205 -13.62 -5.99 -4.11
N PRO A 206 -13.44 -6.15 -2.78
CA PRO A 206 -13.63 -5.03 -1.83
C PRO A 206 -12.70 -3.85 -2.14
N THR A 207 -11.48 -4.11 -2.60
CA THR A 207 -10.53 -3.05 -2.99
C THR A 207 -11.03 -2.27 -4.22
N LEU A 208 -11.60 -2.96 -5.22
CA LEU A 208 -12.23 -2.31 -6.38
C LEU A 208 -13.43 -1.46 -5.94
N ILE A 209 -14.28 -2.01 -5.07
CA ILE A 209 -15.46 -1.30 -4.53
C ILE A 209 -15.05 -0.01 -3.83
N GLU A 210 -14.02 -0.03 -2.99
CA GLU A 210 -13.51 1.18 -2.32
C GLU A 210 -13.04 2.25 -3.32
N VAL A 211 -12.28 1.85 -4.34
CA VAL A 211 -11.83 2.78 -5.38
C VAL A 211 -13.03 3.45 -6.08
N ILE A 212 -14.09 2.68 -6.34
CA ILE A 212 -15.31 3.19 -6.98
C ILE A 212 -16.11 4.07 -6.04
N ASN A 213 -16.29 3.67 -4.78
CA ASN A 213 -16.99 4.47 -3.79
C ASN A 213 -16.32 5.83 -3.61
N ARG A 214 -14.99 5.85 -3.49
CA ARG A 214 -14.20 7.08 -3.40
C ARG A 214 -14.30 7.93 -4.68
N TYR A 215 -14.32 7.30 -5.84
CA TYR A 215 -14.55 7.99 -7.10
C TYR A 215 -15.94 8.66 -7.12
N ILE A 216 -16.99 7.93 -6.73
CA ILE A 216 -18.37 8.47 -6.66
C ILE A 216 -18.43 9.64 -5.67
N GLU A 217 -17.88 9.48 -4.45
CA GLU A 217 -17.83 10.55 -3.45
C GLU A 217 -17.20 11.84 -3.99
N VAL A 218 -16.11 11.73 -4.75
CA VAL A 218 -15.43 12.90 -5.35
C VAL A 218 -16.24 13.51 -6.46
N GLU A 219 -16.81 12.69 -7.35
CA GLU A 219 -17.56 13.17 -8.52
C GLU A 219 -18.95 13.74 -8.13
N THR A 220 -19.50 13.30 -6.99
CA THR A 220 -20.82 13.76 -6.50
C THR A 220 -20.73 14.72 -5.31
N PHE A 221 -19.53 15.21 -4.98
CA PHE A 221 -19.36 16.16 -3.89
C PHE A 221 -20.03 17.49 -4.19
N SER A 222 -21.00 17.87 -3.35
CA SER A 222 -21.87 19.04 -3.55
C SER A 222 -22.07 19.92 -2.32
N LYS A 223 -21.39 19.62 -1.19
CA LYS A 223 -21.54 20.41 0.05
C LYS A 223 -21.38 21.91 -0.23
N SER A 224 -22.19 22.71 0.44
CA SER A 224 -22.14 24.18 0.37
C SER A 224 -20.80 24.69 0.92
N PRO A 225 -20.27 25.80 0.39
CA PRO A 225 -19.04 26.38 0.89
C PRO A 225 -19.26 27.10 2.22
N VAL A 226 -18.15 27.22 2.95
CA VAL A 226 -18.00 28.18 4.04
C VAL A 226 -16.91 29.18 3.66
N PHE A 227 -16.85 30.32 4.35
CA PHE A 227 -15.95 31.41 3.99
C PHE A 227 -14.93 31.68 5.08
N GLY A 228 -13.72 31.97 4.66
CA GLY A 228 -12.66 32.40 5.57
C GLY A 228 -12.15 33.78 5.17
N VAL A 229 -12.06 34.71 6.11
CA VAL A 229 -11.50 36.04 5.89
C VAL A 229 -10.05 36.05 6.37
N TYR A 230 -9.16 36.51 5.49
CA TYR A 230 -7.71 36.53 5.71
C TYR A 230 -7.15 37.90 5.37
N ALA A 231 -6.25 38.41 6.22
CA ALA A 231 -5.51 39.65 5.97
C ALA A 231 -4.03 39.36 5.77
N SER A 232 -3.41 40.09 4.86
CA SER A 232 -1.95 40.15 4.73
C SER A 232 -1.47 41.36 5.52
N ILE A 233 -0.67 41.12 6.58
CA ILE A 233 -0.17 42.17 7.51
C ILE A 233 1.35 42.26 7.31
N SER A 234 1.82 43.43 6.92
CA SER A 234 3.23 43.74 6.81
C SER A 234 3.76 44.28 8.16
N TYR A 235 4.71 43.56 8.76
CA TYR A 235 5.27 43.92 10.04
C TYR A 235 6.78 43.59 10.07
N LYS A 236 7.62 44.55 10.41
CA LYS A 236 9.09 44.43 10.47
C LYS A 236 9.68 43.79 9.21
N GLY A 237 9.27 44.25 8.04
CA GLY A 237 9.78 43.76 6.75
C GLY A 237 9.28 42.39 6.31
N LYS A 238 8.38 41.73 7.08
CA LYS A 238 7.81 40.44 6.75
C LYS A 238 6.28 40.51 6.62
N THR A 239 5.73 39.65 5.77
CA THR A 239 4.26 39.54 5.57
C THR A 239 3.70 38.37 6.32
N PHE A 240 2.73 38.62 7.17
CA PHE A 240 1.96 37.62 7.93
C PHE A 240 0.62 37.42 7.28
N THR A 241 0.21 36.17 7.11
CA THR A 241 -1.17 35.84 6.78
C THR A 241 -1.92 35.64 8.10
N ALA A 242 -2.84 36.56 8.40
CA ALA A 242 -3.69 36.47 9.58
C ALA A 242 -5.09 36.05 9.19
N SER A 243 -5.69 35.11 9.92
CA SER A 243 -7.06 34.64 9.73
C SER A 243 -7.99 35.26 10.77
N TYR A 244 -9.20 35.57 10.39
CA TYR A 244 -10.23 35.95 11.35
C TYR A 244 -10.51 34.80 12.32
N ILE A 245 -10.54 35.06 13.61
CA ILE A 245 -10.68 34.03 14.66
C ILE A 245 -12.02 33.29 14.57
N GLY A 246 -13.06 33.95 14.06
CA GLY A 246 -14.39 33.34 13.83
C GLY A 246 -14.54 32.53 12.55
N ASN A 247 -13.45 32.25 11.83
CA ASN A 247 -13.49 31.34 10.65
C ASN A 247 -13.77 29.89 11.11
N PRO A 248 -14.51 29.07 10.32
CA PRO A 248 -15.19 29.42 9.07
C PRO A 248 -16.54 30.10 9.28
N ILE A 249 -16.86 31.05 8.40
CA ILE A 249 -18.11 31.82 8.38
C ILE A 249 -19.09 31.11 7.43
N ARG A 250 -20.35 30.96 7.85
CA ARG A 250 -21.35 30.26 7.02
C ARG A 250 -21.90 31.11 5.89
N LYS A 251 -22.16 32.42 6.15
CA LYS A 251 -22.81 33.33 5.16
C LYS A 251 -21.80 34.26 4.51
N TYR A 252 -21.83 34.38 3.21
CA TYR A 252 -20.94 35.27 2.45
C TYR A 252 -21.08 36.74 2.83
N ILE A 253 -22.33 37.17 3.13
CA ILE A 253 -22.60 38.57 3.54
C ILE A 253 -21.87 38.94 4.85
N ASP A 254 -21.78 37.98 5.79
CA ASP A 254 -21.09 38.22 7.05
C ASP A 254 -19.58 38.27 6.84
N ALA A 255 -19.06 37.41 5.93
CA ALA A 255 -17.66 37.47 5.55
C ALA A 255 -17.29 38.79 4.86
N LYS A 256 -18.24 39.39 4.07
CA LYS A 256 -18.05 40.73 3.48
C LYS A 256 -17.96 41.81 4.56
N LYS A 257 -18.88 41.83 5.53
CA LYS A 257 -18.88 42.78 6.65
C LYS A 257 -17.56 42.71 7.41
N ILE A 258 -17.10 41.50 7.73
CA ILE A 258 -15.82 41.31 8.45
C ILE A 258 -14.65 41.80 7.60
N LYS A 259 -14.64 41.53 6.30
CA LYS A 259 -13.63 42.06 5.38
C LYS A 259 -13.58 43.59 5.43
N GLU A 260 -14.74 44.27 5.33
CA GLU A 260 -14.84 45.73 5.38
C GLU A 260 -14.33 46.29 6.72
N PHE A 261 -14.65 45.66 7.87
CA PHE A 261 -14.12 46.07 9.16
C PHE A 261 -12.59 46.02 9.20
N ILE A 262 -11.99 45.00 8.62
CA ILE A 262 -10.51 44.83 8.58
C ILE A 262 -9.91 45.89 7.62
N GLU A 263 -10.49 46.11 6.44
CA GLU A 263 -10.01 47.09 5.46
C GLU A 263 -10.05 48.51 6.02
N ASN A 264 -11.12 48.89 6.73
CA ASN A 264 -11.27 50.20 7.34
C ASN A 264 -10.23 50.46 8.46
N ALA A 265 -9.74 49.41 9.11
CA ALA A 265 -8.75 49.57 10.16
C ALA A 265 -7.35 49.98 9.66
N SER A 266 -7.01 49.69 8.38
CA SER A 266 -5.72 49.94 7.71
C SER A 266 -4.46 49.41 8.43
N LYS A 267 -4.47 49.34 9.76
CA LYS A 267 -3.40 48.78 10.62
C LYS A 267 -3.96 47.75 11.58
N ALA A 268 -3.19 46.74 11.88
CA ALA A 268 -3.47 45.72 12.89
C ALA A 268 -2.53 45.90 14.08
N SER A 269 -3.04 46.00 15.29
CA SER A 269 -2.26 46.08 16.52
C SER A 269 -2.13 44.69 17.14
N ILE A 270 -0.94 44.36 17.64
CA ILE A 270 -0.69 43.13 18.39
C ILE A 270 -1.29 43.24 19.79
N ILE A 271 -2.24 42.35 20.12
CA ILE A 271 -2.91 42.34 21.43
C ILE A 271 -2.51 41.14 22.30
N ASP A 272 -1.98 40.07 21.68
CA ASP A 272 -1.44 38.90 22.44
C ASP A 272 -0.38 38.19 21.62
N ILE A 273 0.65 37.67 22.31
CA ILE A 273 1.71 36.86 21.69
C ILE A 273 2.00 35.69 22.61
N LYS A 274 1.84 34.46 22.03
CA LYS A 274 2.23 33.24 22.73
C LYS A 274 3.37 32.56 21.98
N ARG A 275 4.39 32.18 22.74
CA ARG A 275 5.53 31.43 22.20
C ARG A 275 5.57 30.07 22.87
N SER A 276 5.72 29.03 22.08
CA SER A 276 5.88 27.67 22.56
C SER A 276 6.89 26.94 21.68
N TYR A 277 7.42 25.86 22.18
CA TYR A 277 8.32 24.99 21.46
C TYR A 277 7.60 23.66 21.24
N GLU A 278 7.79 23.11 20.05
CA GLU A 278 7.26 21.81 19.66
C GLU A 278 8.42 20.91 19.27
N GLU A 279 8.53 19.78 19.93
CA GLU A 279 9.42 18.72 19.51
C GLU A 279 8.74 17.84 18.47
N ASP A 280 9.45 17.61 17.36
CA ASP A 280 9.07 16.71 16.32
C ASP A 280 10.05 15.53 16.31
N PRO A 281 9.66 14.39 16.88
CA PRO A 281 10.56 13.26 17.05
C PRO A 281 10.81 12.55 15.71
N PRO A 282 11.97 11.85 15.55
CA PRO A 282 12.29 11.13 14.34
C PRO A 282 11.21 10.09 14.02
N PRO A 283 10.90 9.88 12.74
CA PRO A 283 9.98 8.82 12.36
C PRO A 283 10.60 7.45 12.67
N PRO A 284 9.80 6.41 13.01
CA PRO A 284 10.31 5.08 13.35
C PRO A 284 10.99 4.41 12.15
N PRO A 285 11.76 3.33 12.37
CA PRO A 285 12.30 2.50 11.28
C PRO A 285 11.20 2.06 10.32
N TYR A 286 11.55 1.83 9.06
CA TYR A 286 10.59 1.44 8.04
C TYR A 286 9.99 0.05 8.25
N ASN A 287 8.68 -0.04 8.12
CA ASN A 287 8.01 -1.23 7.60
C ASN A 287 7.82 -1.10 6.08
N LEU A 288 7.28 -2.13 5.42
CA LEU A 288 7.14 -2.10 3.96
C LEU A 288 6.17 -1.00 3.50
N ASN A 289 5.04 -0.81 4.19
CA ASN A 289 4.04 0.18 3.78
C ASN A 289 4.58 1.61 3.88
N ASP A 290 5.25 1.96 4.98
CA ASP A 290 5.87 3.28 5.15
C ASP A 290 6.95 3.54 4.09
N LEU A 291 7.74 2.51 3.75
CA LEU A 291 8.75 2.60 2.67
C LEU A 291 8.09 2.83 1.31
N GLN A 292 7.02 2.11 0.99
CA GLN A 292 6.28 2.26 -0.27
C GLN A 292 5.63 3.66 -0.40
N GLU A 293 5.10 4.20 0.70
CA GLU A 293 4.52 5.54 0.74
C GLU A 293 5.58 6.63 0.49
N ASP A 294 6.70 6.56 1.19
CA ASP A 294 7.77 7.54 1.03
C ASP A 294 8.44 7.44 -0.34
N ALA A 295 8.64 6.22 -0.87
CA ALA A 295 9.15 6.00 -2.21
C ALA A 295 8.21 6.57 -3.30
N TYR A 296 6.89 6.43 -3.11
CA TYR A 296 5.92 7.06 -4.01
C TYR A 296 5.91 8.59 -3.87
N ARG A 297 5.93 9.10 -2.65
CA ARG A 297 5.91 10.53 -2.39
C ARG A 297 7.12 11.25 -2.99
N LEU A 298 8.31 10.70 -2.80
CA LEU A 298 9.58 11.31 -3.19
C LEU A 298 9.98 11.02 -4.64
N TYR A 299 9.78 9.79 -5.09
CA TYR A 299 10.31 9.30 -6.38
C TYR A 299 9.23 8.85 -7.36
N LYS A 300 7.95 8.88 -6.95
CA LYS A 300 6.81 8.37 -7.74
C LYS A 300 6.90 6.87 -8.06
N PHE A 301 7.66 6.11 -7.27
CA PHE A 301 7.70 4.66 -7.41
C PHE A 301 6.37 4.06 -6.98
N SER A 302 5.77 3.21 -7.82
CA SER A 302 4.57 2.48 -7.39
C SER A 302 4.89 1.53 -6.23
N PRO A 303 3.91 1.19 -5.36
CA PRO A 303 4.16 0.27 -4.26
C PRO A 303 4.80 -1.05 -4.69
N SER A 304 4.32 -1.66 -5.79
CA SER A 304 4.88 -2.90 -6.34
C SER A 304 6.31 -2.73 -6.86
N TYR A 305 6.63 -1.58 -7.45
CA TYR A 305 7.98 -1.31 -7.92
C TYR A 305 8.94 -1.06 -6.75
N ALA A 306 8.53 -0.28 -5.74
CA ALA A 306 9.32 -0.08 -4.53
C ALA A 306 9.60 -1.41 -3.79
N GLN A 307 8.59 -2.28 -3.68
CA GLN A 307 8.77 -3.62 -3.11
C GLN A 307 9.78 -4.45 -3.89
N LYS A 308 9.69 -4.46 -5.23
CA LYS A 308 10.65 -5.17 -6.08
C LYS A 308 12.08 -4.67 -5.88
N LEU A 309 12.27 -3.35 -5.84
CA LEU A 309 13.60 -2.76 -5.58
C LEU A 309 14.13 -3.13 -4.19
N ALA A 310 13.27 -3.15 -3.18
CA ALA A 310 13.64 -3.57 -1.83
C ALA A 310 14.03 -5.05 -1.78
N GLU A 311 13.30 -5.93 -2.47
CA GLU A 311 13.66 -7.35 -2.60
C GLU A 311 15.01 -7.55 -3.31
N ASP A 312 15.29 -6.77 -4.36
CA ASP A 312 16.59 -6.80 -5.03
C ASP A 312 17.74 -6.39 -4.09
N LEU A 313 17.54 -5.31 -3.29
CA LEU A 313 18.50 -4.85 -2.28
C LEU A 313 18.71 -5.89 -1.17
N TYR A 314 17.66 -6.55 -0.71
CA TYR A 314 17.75 -7.66 0.24
C TYR A 314 18.55 -8.82 -0.33
N LEU A 315 18.26 -9.23 -1.57
CA LEU A 315 18.98 -10.32 -2.24
C LEU A 315 20.48 -10.00 -2.50
N ASP A 316 20.82 -8.71 -2.54
CA ASP A 316 22.22 -8.25 -2.60
C ASP A 316 22.84 -8.13 -1.19
N GLY A 317 22.13 -8.47 -0.13
CA GLY A 317 22.56 -8.44 1.25
C GLY A 317 22.69 -7.05 1.86
N LEU A 318 22.16 -6.02 1.21
CA LEU A 318 22.31 -4.61 1.57
C LEU A 318 21.31 -4.12 2.62
N ILE A 319 20.16 -4.76 2.69
CA ILE A 319 19.10 -4.47 3.68
C ILE A 319 18.56 -5.77 4.29
N SER A 320 17.86 -5.65 5.42
CA SER A 320 17.05 -6.72 6.01
C SER A 320 15.85 -7.08 5.12
N TYR A 321 15.18 -8.19 5.44
CA TYR A 321 14.01 -8.66 4.71
C TYR A 321 12.90 -7.59 4.65
N PRO A 322 12.43 -7.18 3.46
CA PRO A 322 11.58 -6.01 3.34
C PRO A 322 10.09 -6.26 3.59
N ARG A 323 9.60 -7.51 3.52
CA ARG A 323 8.18 -7.81 3.74
C ARG A 323 7.88 -7.95 5.23
N THR A 324 7.79 -6.83 5.91
CA THR A 324 7.55 -6.76 7.35
C THR A 324 6.61 -5.62 7.71
N ASN A 325 5.77 -5.83 8.72
CA ASN A 325 4.99 -4.78 9.37
C ASN A 325 5.73 -4.12 10.53
N SER A 326 6.84 -4.68 10.96
CA SER A 326 7.56 -4.20 12.14
C SER A 326 8.18 -2.82 11.92
N GLN A 327 8.11 -1.99 12.94
CA GLN A 327 8.83 -0.74 13.08
C GLN A 327 9.86 -0.82 14.21
N LYS A 328 10.26 -2.05 14.60
CA LYS A 328 11.24 -2.31 15.63
C LYS A 328 12.49 -2.98 15.07
N LEU A 329 13.65 -2.52 15.50
CA LEU A 329 14.92 -3.16 15.16
C LEU A 329 15.10 -4.47 15.96
N PRO A 330 15.91 -5.43 15.47
CA PRO A 330 16.09 -6.67 16.19
C PRO A 330 16.85 -6.44 17.50
N PRO A 331 16.47 -7.13 18.59
CA PRO A 331 17.24 -7.11 19.82
C PRO A 331 18.70 -7.57 19.57
N GLY A 332 19.67 -6.86 20.15
CA GLY A 332 21.08 -7.21 20.00
C GLY A 332 21.72 -6.85 18.65
N LEU A 333 21.02 -6.04 17.82
CA LEU A 333 21.58 -5.55 16.56
C LEU A 333 22.90 -4.81 16.80
N ASN A 334 23.96 -5.23 16.10
CA ASN A 334 25.25 -4.52 16.17
C ASN A 334 25.15 -3.18 15.38
N THR A 335 24.51 -2.20 15.98
CA THR A 335 24.29 -0.88 15.39
C THR A 335 25.60 -0.18 15.08
N ARG A 336 26.65 -0.36 15.90
CA ARG A 336 27.96 0.24 15.66
C ARG A 336 28.55 -0.23 14.34
N LYS A 337 28.57 -1.55 14.09
CA LYS A 337 29.08 -2.14 12.85
C LYS A 337 28.31 -1.61 11.62
N ILE A 338 26.99 -1.42 11.76
CA ILE A 338 26.17 -0.90 10.67
C ILE A 338 26.52 0.57 10.39
N LEU A 339 26.69 1.39 11.43
CA LEU A 339 27.06 2.80 11.29
C LEU A 339 28.46 2.93 10.66
N ASP A 340 29.42 2.11 11.05
CA ASP A 340 30.76 2.09 10.46
C ASP A 340 30.69 1.79 8.95
N GLY A 341 29.91 0.77 8.56
CA GLY A 341 29.68 0.46 7.13
C GLY A 341 28.94 1.55 6.37
N LEU A 342 27.99 2.24 7.00
CA LEU A 342 27.32 3.40 6.40
C LEU A 342 28.27 4.60 6.27
N SER A 343 29.17 4.81 7.22
CA SER A 343 30.23 5.83 7.12
C SER A 343 31.08 5.60 5.86
N GLU A 344 31.51 4.36 5.63
CA GLU A 344 32.24 3.98 4.41
C GLU A 344 31.41 4.11 3.13
N ALA A 345 30.08 3.99 3.23
CA ALA A 345 29.15 4.13 2.11
C ALA A 345 28.82 5.61 1.76
N GLY A 346 29.42 6.57 2.46
CA GLY A 346 29.29 8.00 2.17
C GLY A 346 28.35 8.77 3.12
N TYR A 347 27.97 8.19 4.25
CA TYR A 347 27.14 8.84 5.29
C TYR A 347 27.97 9.30 6.51
N SER A 348 29.30 9.39 6.40
CA SER A 348 30.22 9.72 7.51
C SER A 348 29.81 10.97 8.27
N GLY A 349 29.47 12.08 7.58
CA GLY A 349 29.06 13.31 8.26
C GLY A 349 27.83 13.17 9.14
N ILE A 350 26.87 12.29 8.79
CA ILE A 350 25.69 12.03 9.63
C ILE A 350 26.07 11.10 10.79
N VAL A 351 26.88 10.08 10.50
CA VAL A 351 27.37 9.13 11.51
C VAL A 351 28.16 9.85 12.60
N ASP A 352 29.04 10.78 12.23
CA ASP A 352 29.84 11.58 13.19
C ASP A 352 28.96 12.39 14.12
N VAL A 353 27.88 13.00 13.59
CA VAL A 353 26.89 13.72 14.41
C VAL A 353 26.17 12.77 15.38
N ILE A 354 25.75 11.57 14.90
CA ILE A 354 25.12 10.56 15.75
C ILE A 354 26.03 10.15 16.89
N LEU A 355 27.30 9.81 16.60
CA LEU A 355 28.24 9.34 17.61
C LEU A 355 28.59 10.42 18.63
N LYS A 356 28.56 11.68 18.23
CA LYS A 356 28.78 12.85 19.12
C LYS A 356 27.57 13.12 20.02
N GLU A 357 26.34 13.13 19.46
CA GLU A 357 25.13 13.51 20.20
C GLU A 357 24.49 12.34 20.96
N ASN A 358 24.71 11.10 20.50
CA ASN A 358 24.12 9.88 21.06
C ASN A 358 25.14 8.72 21.13
N PRO A 359 26.16 8.80 21.99
CA PRO A 359 27.23 7.80 22.08
C PRO A 359 26.72 6.41 22.50
N ASN A 360 25.62 6.34 23.21
CA ASN A 360 24.97 5.09 23.62
C ASN A 360 24.09 4.47 22.56
N LEU A 361 23.95 5.08 21.39
CA LEU A 361 23.16 4.62 20.26
C LEU A 361 21.71 4.24 20.63
N VAL A 362 21.10 5.01 21.53
CA VAL A 362 19.68 4.88 21.84
C VAL A 362 18.88 5.29 20.61
N TYR A 363 17.89 4.51 20.21
CA TYR A 363 17.11 4.78 19.01
C TYR A 363 15.61 4.74 19.28
N ARG A 364 14.87 5.45 18.43
CA ARG A 364 13.41 5.44 18.48
C ARG A 364 12.84 4.28 17.69
N GLU A 365 11.86 3.60 18.28
CA GLU A 365 11.06 2.57 17.64
C GLU A 365 9.62 3.02 17.43
N GLY A 366 8.90 2.33 16.53
CA GLY A 366 7.47 2.48 16.36
C GLY A 366 6.68 1.49 17.20
N ARG A 367 5.36 1.53 17.03
CA ARG A 367 4.42 0.66 17.79
C ARG A 367 4.16 -0.68 17.10
N LYS A 368 4.31 -0.72 15.76
CA LYS A 368 3.98 -1.92 14.98
C LYS A 368 5.06 -3.00 15.17
N THR A 369 4.59 -4.22 15.32
CA THR A 369 5.44 -5.42 15.46
C THR A 369 5.08 -6.43 14.39
N ASP A 370 6.03 -7.28 14.04
CA ASP A 370 5.84 -8.44 13.18
C ASP A 370 6.49 -9.64 13.87
N PRO A 371 5.80 -10.79 13.97
CA PRO A 371 6.33 -11.95 14.68
C PRO A 371 7.46 -12.66 13.92
N ALA A 372 7.62 -12.39 12.62
CA ALA A 372 8.61 -13.04 11.78
C ALA A 372 9.87 -12.18 11.59
N HIS A 373 9.70 -10.88 11.36
CA HIS A 373 10.79 -10.01 10.95
C HIS A 373 10.84 -8.68 11.71
N PRO A 374 12.05 -8.13 11.93
CA PRO A 374 12.23 -6.77 12.41
C PRO A 374 11.86 -5.74 11.31
N ALA A 375 11.99 -4.47 11.61
CA ALA A 375 11.89 -3.37 10.66
C ALA A 375 12.93 -3.50 9.53
N ILE A 376 12.72 -2.76 8.44
CA ILE A 376 13.68 -2.66 7.34
C ILE A 376 14.85 -1.75 7.77
N TYR A 377 16.07 -2.29 7.70
CA TYR A 377 17.30 -1.56 8.03
C TYR A 377 18.45 -1.93 7.10
N PRO A 378 19.45 -1.06 6.88
CA PRO A 378 20.65 -1.38 6.13
C PRO A 378 21.53 -2.34 6.93
N THR A 379 22.21 -3.28 6.26
CA THR A 379 23.07 -4.29 6.92
C THR A 379 24.47 -3.77 7.27
N GLY A 380 24.84 -2.59 6.82
CA GLY A 380 26.20 -2.06 6.93
C GLY A 380 27.14 -2.53 5.81
N ILE A 381 26.70 -3.43 4.94
CA ILE A 381 27.49 -3.82 3.77
C ILE A 381 27.54 -2.65 2.78
N LYS A 382 28.75 -2.22 2.41
CA LYS A 382 28.95 -1.15 1.44
C LYS A 382 28.50 -1.57 0.04
N PRO A 383 27.54 -0.86 -0.61
CA PRO A 383 27.16 -1.17 -1.98
C PRO A 383 28.32 -0.96 -2.95
N ARG A 384 28.62 -1.93 -3.80
CA ARG A 384 29.65 -1.79 -4.86
C ARG A 384 29.13 -0.95 -6.02
N TYR A 385 27.96 -1.31 -6.53
CA TYR A 385 27.28 -0.63 -7.62
C TYR A 385 25.76 -0.78 -7.46
N LEU A 386 25.04 0.32 -7.54
CA LEU A 386 23.59 0.33 -7.56
C LEU A 386 23.07 1.08 -8.79
N ARG A 387 22.06 0.53 -9.46
CA ARG A 387 21.33 1.25 -10.48
C ARG A 387 20.65 2.49 -9.85
N PRO A 388 20.35 3.55 -10.63
CA PRO A 388 19.83 4.79 -10.06
C PRO A 388 18.63 4.61 -9.11
N ASP A 389 17.65 3.81 -9.48
CA ASP A 389 16.45 3.63 -8.63
C ASP A 389 16.74 2.79 -7.38
N HIS A 390 17.60 1.77 -7.47
CA HIS A 390 18.08 1.02 -6.30
C HIS A 390 18.86 1.93 -5.36
N LYS A 391 19.69 2.83 -5.91
CA LYS A 391 20.44 3.81 -5.10
C LYS A 391 19.50 4.76 -4.36
N ARG A 392 18.45 5.28 -5.04
CA ARG A 392 17.45 6.15 -4.40
C ARG A 392 16.72 5.45 -3.27
N LEU A 393 16.31 4.19 -3.47
CA LEU A 393 15.60 3.45 -2.44
C LEU A 393 16.53 3.06 -1.27
N TYR A 394 17.79 2.68 -1.57
CA TYR A 394 18.79 2.40 -0.54
C TYR A 394 19.12 3.64 0.30
N ASP A 395 19.32 4.79 -0.35
CA ASP A 395 19.55 6.08 0.33
C ASP A 395 18.39 6.44 1.25
N LEU A 396 17.15 6.22 0.79
CA LEU A 396 15.95 6.45 1.59
C LEU A 396 15.93 5.57 2.87
N ILE A 397 16.24 4.29 2.73
CA ILE A 397 16.30 3.35 3.86
C ILE A 397 17.45 3.69 4.82
N ALA A 398 18.63 3.97 4.28
CA ALA A 398 19.81 4.31 5.08
C ALA A 398 19.58 5.61 5.88
N ARG A 399 19.06 6.66 5.25
CA ARG A 399 18.76 7.95 5.91
C ARG A 399 17.67 7.80 6.97
N ARG A 400 16.64 7.00 6.72
CA ARG A 400 15.60 6.72 7.72
C ARG A 400 16.19 5.98 8.94
N PHE A 401 17.05 5.01 8.71
CA PHE A 401 17.76 4.30 9.77
C PHE A 401 18.67 5.23 10.59
N LEU A 402 19.43 6.11 9.93
CA LEU A 402 20.27 7.09 10.62
C LEU A 402 19.45 8.08 11.44
N ALA A 403 18.30 8.51 10.93
CA ALA A 403 17.43 9.47 11.60
C ALA A 403 16.93 8.99 12.97
N VAL A 404 16.71 7.68 13.17
CA VAL A 404 16.18 7.17 14.44
C VAL A 404 17.12 7.32 15.62
N PHE A 405 18.41 7.55 15.36
CA PHE A 405 19.44 7.77 16.39
C PHE A 405 19.64 9.26 16.73
N LEU A 406 19.02 10.16 15.97
CA LEU A 406 19.15 11.60 16.16
C LEU A 406 18.04 12.15 17.07
N PRO A 407 18.28 13.26 17.76
CA PRO A 407 17.29 13.90 18.63
C PRO A 407 16.10 14.43 17.83
N SER A 408 15.02 14.77 18.54
CA SER A 408 13.87 15.48 17.98
C SER A 408 14.30 16.78 17.30
N SER A 409 13.65 17.12 16.19
CA SER A 409 13.71 18.46 15.65
C SER A 409 12.92 19.41 16.55
N LEU A 410 13.43 20.62 16.77
CA LEU A 410 12.77 21.61 17.62
C LEU A 410 12.24 22.75 16.76
N TYR A 411 10.96 23.04 16.91
CA TYR A 411 10.31 24.16 16.24
C TYR A 411 9.83 25.17 17.27
N ALA A 412 10.06 26.46 16.99
CA ALA A 412 9.37 27.55 17.69
C ALA A 412 8.03 27.79 17.03
N LYS A 413 6.97 27.77 17.80
CA LYS A 413 5.63 28.19 17.39
C LYS A 413 5.33 29.55 18.00
N ILE A 414 5.04 30.51 17.15
CA ILE A 414 4.64 31.85 17.55
C ILE A 414 3.20 32.06 17.09
N TYR A 415 2.33 32.24 18.07
CA TYR A 415 0.96 32.65 17.86
C TYR A 415 0.86 34.15 18.14
N ILE A 416 0.33 34.90 17.19
CA ILE A 416 0.13 36.34 17.31
C ILE A 416 -1.36 36.63 17.11
N LYS A 417 -1.96 37.29 18.12
CA LYS A 417 -3.30 37.80 18.02
C LYS A 417 -3.27 39.27 17.67
N TRP A 418 -3.94 39.64 16.57
CA TRP A 418 -4.01 41.00 16.07
C TRP A 418 -5.42 41.56 16.28
N LEU A 419 -5.54 42.89 16.41
CA LEU A 419 -6.77 43.62 16.40
C LEU A 419 -6.77 44.57 15.21
N ALA A 420 -7.74 44.38 14.28
CA ALA A 420 -7.96 45.19 13.10
C ALA A 420 -9.47 45.43 12.89
N GLY A 421 -10.08 46.15 13.83
CA GLY A 421 -11.52 46.25 13.97
C GLY A 421 -12.16 44.97 14.54
N VAL A 422 -11.62 43.82 14.14
CA VAL A 422 -11.98 42.48 14.62
C VAL A 422 -10.71 41.70 14.97
N PRO A 423 -10.81 40.66 15.83
CA PRO A 423 -9.65 39.85 16.20
C PRO A 423 -9.22 38.91 15.06
N LEU A 424 -7.93 38.96 14.76
CA LEU A 424 -7.26 38.07 13.80
C LEU A 424 -6.17 37.26 14.51
N GLU A 425 -5.80 36.15 13.92
CA GLU A 425 -4.72 35.28 14.42
C GLU A 425 -3.74 34.88 13.31
N SER A 426 -2.47 34.78 13.64
CA SER A 426 -1.44 34.22 12.77
C SER A 426 -0.55 33.26 13.50
N TYR A 427 -0.10 32.23 12.79
CA TYR A 427 0.80 31.20 13.30
C TYR A 427 2.09 31.20 12.48
N LEU A 428 3.21 31.30 13.16
CA LEU A 428 4.52 31.02 12.60
C LEU A 428 5.06 29.72 13.19
N ARG A 429 5.64 28.89 12.36
CA ARG A 429 6.40 27.70 12.78
C ARG A 429 7.78 27.81 12.16
N THR A 430 8.81 27.93 12.99
CA THR A 430 10.19 28.12 12.56
C THR A 430 11.05 27.01 13.14
N LEU A 431 11.92 26.41 12.32
CA LEU A 431 12.88 25.40 12.75
C LEU A 431 13.98 26.08 13.60
N VAL A 432 14.18 25.58 14.82
CA VAL A 432 15.20 26.05 15.77
C VAL A 432 16.38 25.09 15.82
N LYS A 433 16.10 23.79 15.85
CA LYS A 433 17.13 22.74 15.84
C LYS A 433 16.73 21.67 14.83
N GLU A 434 17.63 21.34 13.91
CA GLU A 434 17.36 20.38 12.84
C GLU A 434 17.08 18.97 13.38
N GLY A 435 17.85 18.54 14.40
CA GLY A 435 17.69 17.18 14.93
C GLY A 435 17.81 16.12 13.83
N TRP A 436 16.84 15.20 13.77
CA TRP A 436 16.82 14.12 12.79
C TRP A 436 16.69 14.57 11.32
N LEU A 437 16.28 15.80 11.05
CA LEU A 437 16.20 16.34 9.69
C LEU A 437 17.57 16.45 9.01
N ILE A 438 18.67 16.43 9.75
CA ILE A 438 20.03 16.35 9.20
C ILE A 438 20.18 15.11 8.35
N ALA A 439 19.65 13.98 8.81
CA ALA A 439 19.73 12.69 8.10
C ALA A 439 18.62 12.51 7.08
N TYR A 440 17.39 12.93 7.40
CA TYR A 440 16.21 12.55 6.66
C TYR A 440 15.27 13.74 6.41
N ARG A 441 15.49 14.45 5.31
CA ARG A 441 14.60 15.55 4.87
C ARG A 441 13.61 15.05 3.82
N THR A 442 12.32 15.09 4.16
CA THR A 442 11.23 14.68 3.27
C THR A 442 10.43 15.85 2.69
N GLY A 443 10.85 17.09 2.96
CA GLY A 443 10.18 18.30 2.49
C GLY A 443 11.06 19.54 2.61
N SER A 444 10.61 20.67 2.05
CA SER A 444 11.25 21.96 2.24
C SER A 444 11.01 22.45 3.66
N VAL A 445 12.07 22.65 4.39
CA VAL A 445 12.02 23.32 5.70
C VAL A 445 12.22 24.80 5.47
N SER A 446 11.22 25.62 5.76
CA SER A 446 11.34 27.07 5.68
C SER A 446 12.06 27.56 6.95
N GLU A 447 13.32 27.90 6.81
CA GLU A 447 14.04 28.68 7.81
C GLU A 447 13.52 30.12 7.76
N LYS A 448 12.63 30.47 8.69
CA LYS A 448 12.21 31.86 8.88
C LYS A 448 12.81 32.33 10.19
N GLU A 449 13.52 33.44 10.13
CA GLU A 449 14.04 34.07 11.35
C GLU A 449 12.92 34.34 12.36
N ILE A 450 13.22 34.10 13.63
CA ILE A 450 12.35 34.46 14.74
C ILE A 450 12.29 35.99 14.84
N ILE A 451 11.09 36.58 14.67
CA ILE A 451 10.90 38.02 14.80
C ILE A 451 10.59 38.34 16.23
N GLU A 452 11.35 39.28 16.80
CA GLU A 452 10.99 39.86 18.07
C GLU A 452 9.77 40.78 17.93
N SER A 453 8.65 40.33 18.46
CA SER A 453 7.36 41.04 18.44
C SER A 453 6.98 41.43 19.85
N LYS A 454 6.42 42.66 20.01
CA LYS A 454 5.94 43.21 21.29
C LYS A 454 4.44 43.51 21.20
N ILE A 455 3.76 43.42 22.34
CA ILE A 455 2.37 43.86 22.47
C ILE A 455 2.30 45.36 22.14
N SER A 456 1.24 45.79 21.49
CA SER A 456 0.99 47.12 20.95
C SER A 456 1.76 47.51 19.68
N ASP A 457 2.70 46.67 19.20
CA ASP A 457 3.27 46.88 17.86
C ASP A 457 2.19 46.84 16.79
N LYS A 458 2.35 47.61 15.72
CA LYS A 458 1.39 47.72 14.62
C LYS A 458 1.99 47.21 13.33
N GLY A 459 1.19 46.51 12.55
CA GLY A 459 1.49 46.11 11.18
C GLY A 459 0.51 46.72 10.17
N ASP A 460 0.99 47.02 8.96
CA ASP A 460 0.17 47.60 7.91
C ASP A 460 -0.59 46.50 7.19
N ILE A 461 -1.90 46.68 6.99
CA ILE A 461 -2.75 45.77 6.26
C ILE A 461 -2.62 46.05 4.78
N SER A 462 -2.01 45.13 4.03
CA SER A 462 -1.75 45.29 2.59
C SER A 462 -2.84 44.71 1.71
N LYS A 463 -3.57 43.69 2.19
CA LYS A 463 -4.60 42.99 1.40
C LYS A 463 -5.55 42.22 2.34
N VAL A 464 -6.85 42.27 2.03
CA VAL A 464 -7.85 41.42 2.71
C VAL A 464 -8.58 40.58 1.65
N VAL A 465 -8.71 39.28 1.89
CA VAL A 465 -9.34 38.35 0.96
C VAL A 465 -10.37 37.45 1.66
N ILE A 466 -11.46 37.18 0.96
CA ILE A 466 -12.40 36.11 1.33
C ILE A 466 -12.01 34.88 0.54
N LYS A 467 -11.70 33.78 1.22
CA LYS A 467 -11.50 32.48 0.57
C LYS A 467 -12.72 31.61 0.75
N THR A 468 -13.18 31.01 -0.34
CA THR A 468 -14.20 29.95 -0.30
C THR A 468 -13.54 28.65 0.12
N LEU A 469 -14.03 28.06 1.19
CA LEU A 469 -13.52 26.81 1.78
C LEU A 469 -14.58 25.73 1.65
N TYR A 470 -14.13 24.49 1.51
CA TYR A 470 -15.01 23.32 1.44
C TYR A 470 -14.55 22.32 2.49
N THR A 471 -15.41 22.04 3.45
CA THR A 471 -15.14 21.06 4.53
C THR A 471 -15.29 19.64 4.01
N ASP A 472 -14.43 18.75 4.49
CA ASP A 472 -14.50 17.30 4.19
C ASP A 472 -14.50 16.94 2.70
N LYS A 473 -13.89 17.79 1.86
CA LYS A 473 -13.79 17.52 0.42
C LYS A 473 -12.96 16.24 0.19
N PRO A 474 -13.56 15.18 -0.38
CA PRO A 474 -12.84 13.94 -0.65
C PRO A 474 -11.83 14.12 -1.78
N THR A 475 -10.78 13.27 -1.76
CA THR A 475 -9.78 13.19 -2.82
C THR A 475 -9.77 11.80 -3.42
N TYR A 476 -9.48 11.70 -4.72
CA TYR A 476 -9.33 10.39 -5.36
C TYR A 476 -8.23 9.56 -4.69
N HIS A 477 -8.41 8.27 -4.71
CA HIS A 477 -7.34 7.39 -4.31
C HIS A 477 -6.12 7.50 -5.23
N THR A 478 -4.94 7.34 -4.62
CA THR A 478 -3.68 6.99 -5.29
C THR A 478 -3.36 5.54 -4.98
N LYS A 479 -2.39 4.92 -5.66
CA LYS A 479 -1.96 3.55 -5.34
C LYS A 479 -1.56 3.39 -3.86
N THR A 480 -0.90 4.39 -3.30
CA THR A 480 -0.48 4.37 -1.88
C THR A 480 -1.65 4.57 -0.91
N SER A 481 -2.63 5.42 -1.24
CA SER A 481 -3.80 5.58 -0.37
C SER A 481 -4.73 4.34 -0.41
N ILE A 482 -4.78 3.61 -1.53
CA ILE A 482 -5.45 2.29 -1.59
C ILE A 482 -4.71 1.30 -0.67
N LEU A 483 -3.38 1.25 -0.75
CA LEU A 483 -2.56 0.39 0.09
C LEU A 483 -2.79 0.67 1.58
N ARG A 484 -2.79 1.96 1.99
CA ARG A 484 -3.09 2.37 3.37
C ARG A 484 -4.52 1.99 3.78
N TRP A 485 -5.50 2.13 2.88
CA TRP A 485 -6.87 1.71 3.16
C TRP A 485 -6.96 0.19 3.39
N MET A 486 -6.28 -0.61 2.56
CA MET A 486 -6.20 -2.06 2.75
C MET A 486 -5.56 -2.43 4.09
N GLU A 487 -4.48 -1.75 4.48
CA GLU A 487 -3.83 -1.95 5.78
C GLU A 487 -4.77 -1.63 6.94
N ASN A 488 -5.39 -0.45 6.92
CA ASN A 488 -6.30 0.02 7.99
C ASN A 488 -7.53 -0.89 8.15
N ASN A 489 -7.92 -1.60 7.09
CA ASN A 489 -9.04 -2.55 7.11
C ASN A 489 -8.59 -4.00 7.31
N ASN A 490 -7.30 -4.26 7.51
CA ASN A 490 -6.72 -5.60 7.71
C ASN A 490 -7.09 -6.57 6.58
N ILE A 491 -7.05 -6.12 5.31
CA ILE A 491 -7.28 -6.98 4.14
C ILE A 491 -6.00 -7.13 3.31
N GLY A 492 -5.74 -8.37 2.88
CA GLY A 492 -4.48 -8.74 2.26
C GLY A 492 -3.29 -8.63 3.22
N THR A 493 -2.12 -9.05 2.78
CA THR A 493 -0.88 -9.00 3.54
C THR A 493 0.12 -8.03 2.92
N GLU A 494 1.22 -7.75 3.62
CA GLU A 494 2.34 -6.95 3.13
C GLU A 494 2.84 -7.46 1.77
N ALA A 495 2.89 -8.79 1.61
CA ALA A 495 3.33 -9.42 0.37
C ALA A 495 2.35 -9.22 -0.79
N THR A 496 1.05 -9.16 -0.52
CA THR A 496 -0.01 -9.26 -1.55
C THR A 496 -0.70 -7.95 -1.90
N ARG A 497 -0.77 -6.96 -0.99
CA ARG A 497 -1.51 -5.70 -1.20
C ARG A 497 -1.08 -4.97 -2.48
N ALA A 498 0.21 -4.80 -2.67
CA ALA A 498 0.74 -4.10 -3.84
C ALA A 498 0.41 -4.84 -5.15
N GLU A 499 0.45 -6.17 -5.15
CA GLU A 499 0.10 -6.98 -6.31
C GLU A 499 -1.39 -6.90 -6.64
N ILE A 500 -2.27 -6.95 -5.63
CA ILE A 500 -3.72 -6.81 -5.82
C ILE A 500 -4.06 -5.47 -6.46
N ILE A 501 -3.44 -4.37 -6.00
CA ILE A 501 -3.61 -3.06 -6.62
C ILE A 501 -3.20 -3.13 -8.10
N GLU A 502 -2.03 -3.69 -8.42
CA GLU A 502 -1.59 -3.82 -9.82
C GLU A 502 -2.52 -4.71 -10.66
N ILE A 503 -3.14 -5.73 -10.07
CA ILE A 503 -4.14 -6.57 -10.76
C ILE A 503 -5.34 -5.73 -11.21
N LEU A 504 -5.85 -4.80 -10.40
CA LEU A 504 -6.95 -3.92 -10.79
C LEU A 504 -6.62 -3.11 -12.05
N TYR A 505 -5.39 -2.60 -12.15
CA TYR A 505 -4.91 -1.88 -13.34
C TYR A 505 -4.69 -2.81 -14.54
N LYS A 506 -4.03 -3.95 -14.35
CA LYS A 506 -3.78 -4.95 -15.40
C LYS A 506 -5.07 -5.52 -16.00
N ARG A 507 -6.10 -5.72 -15.18
CA ARG A 507 -7.43 -6.17 -15.64
C ARG A 507 -8.20 -5.06 -16.34
N GLY A 508 -7.74 -3.82 -16.24
CA GLY A 508 -8.39 -2.65 -16.81
C GLY A 508 -9.67 -2.25 -16.05
N TYR A 509 -9.77 -2.58 -14.77
CA TYR A 509 -10.88 -2.12 -13.92
C TYR A 509 -10.65 -0.70 -13.44
N VAL A 510 -9.38 -0.36 -13.24
CA VAL A 510 -8.92 0.97 -12.83
C VAL A 510 -7.85 1.45 -13.79
N LYS A 511 -7.81 2.76 -14.07
CA LYS A 511 -6.76 3.42 -14.84
C LYS A 511 -6.12 4.53 -14.03
N ASP A 512 -4.85 4.79 -14.29
CA ASP A 512 -4.13 5.95 -13.76
C ASP A 512 -4.50 7.21 -14.54
N HIS A 513 -4.80 8.28 -13.83
CA HIS A 513 -5.03 9.59 -14.41
C HIS A 513 -4.32 10.66 -13.58
N GLY A 514 -3.05 10.91 -13.90
CA GLY A 514 -2.22 11.85 -13.15
C GLY A 514 -2.00 11.43 -11.69
N GLY A 515 -1.69 10.15 -11.45
CA GLY A 515 -1.52 9.56 -10.13
C GLY A 515 -2.83 9.22 -9.39
N LYS A 516 -3.99 9.49 -10.00
CA LYS A 516 -5.32 9.24 -9.42
C LYS A 516 -5.91 7.96 -9.98
N ALA A 517 -6.38 7.08 -9.11
CA ALA A 517 -7.09 5.87 -9.47
C ALA A 517 -8.52 6.20 -9.92
N LYS A 518 -8.83 5.98 -11.19
CA LYS A 518 -10.18 6.16 -11.72
C LYS A 518 -10.73 4.84 -12.28
N PRO A 519 -11.98 4.48 -11.97
CA PRO A 519 -12.59 3.28 -12.54
C PRO A 519 -12.80 3.45 -14.04
N THR A 520 -12.80 2.33 -14.75
CA THR A 520 -13.24 2.23 -16.14
C THR A 520 -14.70 1.77 -16.20
N SER A 521 -15.34 1.83 -17.38
CA SER A 521 -16.70 1.28 -17.57
C SER A 521 -16.74 -0.20 -17.18
N LEU A 522 -15.70 -0.98 -17.53
CA LEU A 522 -15.58 -2.38 -17.13
C LEU A 522 -15.47 -2.54 -15.61
N GLY A 523 -14.68 -1.68 -14.94
CA GLY A 523 -14.55 -1.71 -13.48
C GLY A 523 -15.87 -1.40 -12.78
N LEU A 524 -16.62 -0.41 -13.28
CA LEU A 524 -17.95 -0.08 -12.79
C LEU A 524 -18.93 -1.25 -12.97
N ALA A 525 -18.90 -1.90 -14.15
CA ALA A 525 -19.77 -3.06 -14.43
C ALA A 525 -19.45 -4.25 -13.49
N VAL A 526 -18.17 -4.58 -13.31
CA VAL A 526 -17.75 -5.69 -12.41
C VAL A 526 -18.15 -5.37 -10.96
N ALA A 527 -18.02 -4.13 -10.53
CA ALA A 527 -18.43 -3.72 -9.19
C ALA A 527 -19.95 -3.79 -8.98
N GLU A 528 -20.72 -3.33 -9.97
CA GLU A 528 -22.19 -3.37 -9.91
C GLU A 528 -22.71 -4.80 -9.88
N ILE A 529 -22.16 -5.68 -10.75
CA ILE A 529 -22.46 -7.11 -10.73
C ILE A 529 -22.12 -7.71 -9.36
N SER A 530 -20.95 -7.36 -8.82
CA SER A 530 -20.53 -7.89 -7.53
C SER A 530 -21.44 -7.44 -6.39
N LYS A 531 -21.87 -6.18 -6.37
CA LYS A 531 -22.81 -5.64 -5.38
C LYS A 531 -24.19 -6.29 -5.47
N THR A 532 -24.69 -6.48 -6.68
CA THR A 532 -26.05 -6.98 -6.93
C THR A 532 -26.16 -8.50 -6.71
N PHE A 533 -25.19 -9.27 -7.20
CA PHE A 533 -25.29 -10.72 -7.24
C PHE A 533 -24.38 -11.45 -6.25
N PHE A 534 -23.35 -10.79 -5.74
CA PHE A 534 -22.35 -11.37 -4.82
C PHE A 534 -22.02 -10.42 -3.67
N PRO A 535 -23.03 -9.91 -2.92
CA PRO A 535 -22.81 -8.88 -1.89
C PRO A 535 -21.80 -9.30 -0.84
N GLU A 536 -21.75 -10.57 -0.46
CA GLU A 536 -20.76 -11.10 0.49
C GLU A 536 -19.31 -10.93 -0.02
N LEU A 537 -19.08 -11.05 -1.34
CA LEU A 537 -17.77 -10.87 -1.95
C LEU A 537 -17.29 -9.42 -1.87
N THR A 538 -18.20 -8.46 -1.74
CA THR A 538 -17.86 -7.04 -1.62
C THR A 538 -17.54 -6.61 -0.18
N SER A 539 -17.82 -7.48 0.79
CA SER A 539 -17.66 -7.18 2.22
C SER A 539 -16.19 -7.21 2.65
N VAL A 540 -15.77 -6.13 3.28
CA VAL A 540 -14.49 -6.03 3.98
C VAL A 540 -14.48 -6.96 5.20
N GLU A 541 -15.61 -7.07 5.90
CA GLU A 541 -15.79 -7.87 7.11
C GLU A 541 -15.59 -9.36 6.82
N LEU A 542 -16.13 -9.87 5.70
CA LEU A 542 -15.92 -11.26 5.31
C LEU A 542 -14.43 -11.54 5.11
N THR A 543 -13.74 -10.66 4.38
CA THR A 543 -12.31 -10.81 4.14
C THR A 543 -11.50 -10.76 5.43
N ARG A 544 -11.79 -9.79 6.30
CA ARG A 544 -11.16 -9.65 7.62
C ARG A 544 -11.38 -10.89 8.47
N SER A 545 -12.60 -11.40 8.51
CA SER A 545 -12.93 -12.64 9.23
C SER A 545 -12.08 -13.85 8.79
N PHE A 546 -11.80 -13.97 7.48
CA PHE A 546 -10.90 -15.02 7.00
C PHE A 546 -9.43 -14.76 7.36
N GLU A 547 -8.94 -13.50 7.30
CA GLU A 547 -7.58 -13.18 7.75
C GLU A 547 -7.41 -13.49 9.26
N GLU A 548 -8.40 -13.18 10.09
CA GLU A 548 -8.41 -13.55 11.52
C GLU A 548 -8.39 -15.07 11.73
N LYS A 549 -9.14 -15.83 10.92
CA LYS A 549 -9.12 -17.31 10.99
C LYS A 549 -7.78 -17.89 10.54
N ILE A 550 -7.16 -17.31 9.49
CA ILE A 550 -5.81 -17.68 9.06
C ILE A 550 -4.79 -17.41 10.18
N GLN A 551 -4.93 -16.28 10.89
CA GLN A 551 -4.10 -16.00 12.06
C GLN A 551 -4.31 -17.04 13.17
N LYS A 552 -5.56 -17.43 13.46
CA LYS A 552 -5.85 -18.49 14.43
C LYS A 552 -5.28 -19.87 14.05
N ILE A 553 -5.20 -20.18 12.74
CA ILE A 553 -4.47 -21.38 12.28
C ILE A 553 -2.98 -21.25 12.60
N ARG A 554 -2.39 -20.10 12.37
CA ARG A 554 -1.00 -19.82 12.70
C ARG A 554 -0.71 -19.95 14.20
N ASP A 555 -1.66 -19.53 15.03
CA ASP A 555 -1.58 -19.62 16.49
C ASP A 555 -1.90 -21.03 17.02
N GLY A 556 -2.36 -21.96 16.15
CA GLY A 556 -2.71 -23.34 16.50
C GLY A 556 -4.10 -23.50 17.13
N GLU A 557 -4.95 -22.48 17.04
CA GLU A 557 -6.30 -22.46 17.61
C GLU A 557 -7.37 -23.04 16.66
N LEU A 558 -7.09 -23.04 15.35
CA LEU A 558 -7.98 -23.56 14.31
C LEU A 558 -7.23 -24.47 13.35
N THR A 559 -7.97 -25.36 12.68
CA THR A 559 -7.41 -26.18 11.59
C THR A 559 -7.81 -25.62 10.23
N ARG A 560 -6.95 -25.84 9.22
CA ARG A 560 -7.16 -25.41 7.85
C ARG A 560 -8.46 -25.95 7.27
N GLU A 561 -8.75 -27.23 7.51
CA GLU A 561 -9.92 -27.95 6.99
C GLU A 561 -11.24 -27.25 7.36
N ILE A 562 -11.37 -26.81 8.61
CA ILE A 562 -12.57 -26.09 9.10
C ILE A 562 -12.79 -24.80 8.32
N VAL A 563 -11.73 -24.02 8.11
CA VAL A 563 -11.80 -22.72 7.42
C VAL A 563 -12.09 -22.90 5.94
N VAL A 564 -11.45 -23.87 5.28
CA VAL A 564 -11.65 -24.20 3.87
C VAL A 564 -13.07 -24.70 3.62
N GLU A 565 -13.62 -25.58 4.49
CA GLU A 565 -15.00 -26.06 4.34
C GLU A 565 -16.04 -24.94 4.53
N GLN A 566 -15.79 -23.99 5.43
CA GLN A 566 -16.64 -22.80 5.54
C GLN A 566 -16.64 -21.98 4.23
N ALA A 567 -15.46 -21.77 3.63
CA ALA A 567 -15.33 -21.05 2.38
C ALA A 567 -16.05 -21.77 1.23
N LYS A 568 -15.92 -23.10 1.13
CA LYS A 568 -16.62 -23.90 0.11
C LYS A 568 -18.14 -23.75 0.21
N LYS A 569 -18.71 -23.76 1.44
CA LYS A 569 -20.14 -23.56 1.66
C LYS A 569 -20.61 -22.20 1.16
N ILE A 570 -19.86 -21.13 1.47
CA ILE A 570 -20.19 -19.77 1.03
C ILE A 570 -20.09 -19.68 -0.49
N VAL A 571 -18.99 -20.14 -1.09
CA VAL A 571 -18.76 -20.06 -2.54
C VAL A 571 -19.76 -20.91 -3.30
N LYS A 572 -20.15 -22.08 -2.77
CA LYS A 572 -21.20 -22.92 -3.39
C LYS A 572 -22.49 -22.14 -3.56
N LYS A 573 -22.97 -21.50 -2.47
CA LYS A 573 -24.18 -20.65 -2.49
C LYS A 573 -24.05 -19.53 -3.50
N LEU A 574 -22.93 -18.77 -3.47
CA LEU A 574 -22.70 -17.66 -4.39
C LEU A 574 -22.74 -18.11 -5.87
N VAL A 575 -22.17 -19.26 -6.18
CA VAL A 575 -22.18 -19.81 -7.56
C VAL A 575 -23.58 -20.29 -7.95
N GLU A 576 -24.30 -20.99 -7.09
CA GLU A 576 -25.66 -21.42 -7.34
C GLU A 576 -26.60 -20.23 -7.58
N ASP A 577 -26.56 -19.22 -6.73
CA ASP A 577 -27.32 -17.96 -6.88
C ASP A 577 -26.94 -17.23 -8.17
N GLY A 578 -25.65 -17.15 -8.49
CA GLY A 578 -25.16 -16.52 -9.71
C GLY A 578 -25.52 -17.25 -10.99
N LEU A 579 -25.53 -18.60 -10.98
CA LEU A 579 -25.98 -19.41 -12.12
C LEU A 579 -27.48 -19.26 -12.35
N ALA A 580 -28.29 -19.25 -11.29
CA ALA A 580 -29.74 -19.02 -11.36
C ALA A 580 -30.06 -17.64 -11.98
N LYS A 581 -29.21 -16.65 -11.76
CA LYS A 581 -29.36 -15.27 -12.26
C LYS A 581 -28.41 -14.95 -13.43
N GLN A 582 -27.85 -15.97 -14.10
CA GLN A 582 -26.82 -15.76 -15.14
C GLN A 582 -27.31 -14.82 -16.24
N ARG A 583 -28.56 -14.93 -16.68
CA ARG A 583 -29.11 -14.06 -17.73
C ARG A 583 -29.25 -12.60 -17.28
N GLU A 584 -29.59 -12.36 -16.01
CA GLU A 584 -29.62 -11.00 -15.45
C GLU A 584 -28.22 -10.38 -15.42
N ILE A 585 -27.18 -11.18 -15.07
CA ILE A 585 -25.77 -10.76 -15.11
C ILE A 585 -25.37 -10.40 -16.53
N GLU A 586 -25.74 -11.23 -17.54
CA GLU A 586 -25.47 -10.96 -18.96
C GLU A 586 -26.11 -9.67 -19.43
N ILE A 587 -27.40 -9.44 -19.13
CA ILE A 587 -28.13 -8.19 -19.45
C ILE A 587 -27.42 -6.98 -18.81
N LEU A 588 -26.98 -7.10 -17.57
CA LEU A 588 -26.26 -6.02 -16.92
C LEU A 588 -24.92 -5.71 -17.60
N ILE A 589 -24.21 -6.74 -18.07
CA ILE A 589 -22.98 -6.59 -18.88
C ILE A 589 -23.30 -5.93 -20.21
N GLU A 590 -24.32 -6.40 -20.94
CA GLU A 590 -24.78 -5.81 -22.21
C GLU A 590 -25.07 -4.30 -22.03
N ASN A 591 -25.79 -3.96 -20.99
CA ASN A 591 -26.14 -2.57 -20.69
C ASN A 591 -24.93 -1.70 -20.34
N LEU A 592 -24.08 -2.13 -19.41
CA LEU A 592 -23.00 -1.29 -18.86
C LEU A 592 -21.73 -1.28 -19.73
N VAL A 593 -21.43 -2.39 -20.43
CA VAL A 593 -20.20 -2.52 -21.22
C VAL A 593 -20.44 -2.22 -22.69
N LEU A 594 -21.46 -2.83 -23.32
CA LEU A 594 -21.81 -2.60 -24.74
C LEU A 594 -22.65 -1.34 -24.92
N GLY A 595 -23.29 -0.87 -23.87
CA GLY A 595 -24.10 0.32 -23.93
C GLY A 595 -25.43 0.15 -24.67
N THR A 596 -26.03 -1.03 -24.61
CA THR A 596 -27.33 -1.34 -25.26
C THR A 596 -28.53 -0.77 -24.49
N GLY A 597 -28.34 -0.40 -23.21
CA GLY A 597 -29.37 0.22 -22.40
C GLY A 597 -29.71 1.67 -22.79
N ARG A 598 -30.68 2.27 -22.10
CA ARG A 598 -30.97 3.70 -22.22
C ARG A 598 -29.71 4.53 -22.05
N LYS A 599 -29.67 5.69 -22.69
CA LYS A 599 -28.53 6.61 -22.60
C LYS A 599 -28.80 7.71 -21.61
N CYS A 600 -27.83 7.98 -20.75
CA CYS A 600 -27.86 9.12 -19.86
C CYS A 600 -27.94 10.42 -20.68
N VAL A 601 -28.94 11.25 -20.42
CA VAL A 601 -29.17 12.51 -21.13
C VAL A 601 -28.05 13.54 -20.94
N ILE A 602 -27.18 13.32 -19.93
CA ILE A 602 -26.03 14.18 -19.63
C ILE A 602 -24.77 13.70 -20.33
N CYS A 603 -24.35 12.44 -20.13
CA CYS A 603 -23.04 11.95 -20.55
C CYS A 603 -23.07 10.85 -21.61
N GLY A 604 -24.25 10.39 -22.04
CA GLY A 604 -24.39 9.30 -22.99
C GLY A 604 -23.98 7.92 -22.47
N ALA A 605 -23.57 7.80 -21.21
CA ALA A 605 -23.29 6.49 -20.60
C ALA A 605 -24.58 5.70 -20.41
N SER A 606 -24.46 4.37 -20.31
CA SER A 606 -25.61 3.51 -20.13
C SER A 606 -26.31 3.74 -18.80
N SER A 607 -27.63 3.69 -18.84
CA SER A 607 -28.53 3.80 -17.70
C SER A 607 -29.37 2.53 -17.55
N ILE A 608 -29.73 2.19 -16.31
CA ILE A 608 -30.45 0.94 -15.96
C ILE A 608 -31.90 1.27 -15.76
N ASN A 609 -32.69 1.92 -16.17
CA ASN A 609 -34.13 2.18 -15.97
C ASN A 609 -34.50 3.66 -15.82
N THR A 610 -33.53 4.56 -15.92
CA THR A 610 -33.77 6.01 -15.77
C THR A 610 -33.10 6.77 -16.92
N ASP A 611 -33.39 8.04 -17.07
CA ASP A 611 -32.75 8.91 -18.06
C ASP A 611 -31.34 9.38 -17.63
N LEU A 612 -30.91 9.00 -16.43
CA LEU A 612 -29.59 9.29 -15.86
C LEU A 612 -28.83 8.00 -15.56
N CYS A 613 -27.52 7.98 -15.81
CA CYS A 613 -26.66 6.88 -15.33
C CYS A 613 -26.53 6.91 -13.80
N PRO A 614 -26.11 5.81 -13.15
CA PRO A 614 -26.02 5.74 -11.68
C PRO A 614 -25.20 6.88 -11.05
N LEU A 615 -24.15 7.33 -11.72
CA LEU A 615 -23.32 8.45 -11.23
C LEU A 615 -24.09 9.77 -11.25
N HIS A 616 -24.83 10.08 -12.33
CA HIS A 616 -25.59 11.31 -12.46
C HIS A 616 -26.89 11.29 -11.63
N THR A 617 -27.50 10.11 -11.43
CA THR A 617 -28.59 9.95 -10.45
C THR A 617 -28.12 10.32 -9.04
N ARG A 618 -26.98 9.76 -8.62
CA ARG A 618 -26.40 10.10 -7.31
C ARG A 618 -25.99 11.57 -7.22
N ALA A 619 -25.46 12.13 -8.30
CA ALA A 619 -25.10 13.55 -8.35
C ALA A 619 -26.33 14.46 -8.23
N LEU A 620 -27.46 14.09 -8.81
CA LEU A 620 -28.73 14.82 -8.68
C LEU A 620 -29.26 14.78 -7.24
N GLU A 621 -29.26 13.61 -6.61
CA GLU A 621 -29.65 13.44 -5.21
C GLU A 621 -28.83 14.35 -4.28
N GLU A 622 -27.49 14.31 -4.43
CA GLU A 622 -26.59 15.12 -3.63
C GLU A 622 -26.73 16.63 -3.93
N LEU A 623 -27.00 17.01 -5.19
CA LEU A 623 -27.26 18.39 -5.56
C LEU A 623 -28.54 18.90 -4.90
N ILE A 624 -29.64 18.17 -5.01
CA ILE A 624 -30.95 18.56 -4.40
C ILE A 624 -30.79 18.72 -2.89
N LYS A 625 -30.13 17.77 -2.25
CA LYS A 625 -29.88 17.78 -0.80
C LYS A 625 -29.16 19.04 -0.31
N ASN A 626 -28.24 19.57 -1.10
CA ASN A 626 -27.38 20.68 -0.68
C ASN A 626 -27.73 22.03 -1.34
N LEU A 627 -28.68 22.08 -2.28
CA LEU A 627 -28.97 23.28 -3.08
C LEU A 627 -29.47 24.46 -2.23
N ASP A 628 -30.35 24.20 -1.27
CA ASP A 628 -30.88 25.25 -0.39
C ASP A 628 -29.80 25.83 0.52
N GLU A 629 -28.86 24.99 1.01
CA GLU A 629 -27.69 25.49 1.74
C GLU A 629 -26.79 26.38 0.88
N TRP A 630 -26.66 26.10 -0.43
CA TRP A 630 -25.93 26.96 -1.35
C TRP A 630 -26.62 28.34 -1.50
N CYS A 631 -27.96 28.34 -1.61
CA CYS A 631 -28.73 29.57 -1.65
C CYS A 631 -28.52 30.41 -0.38
N ASP A 632 -28.65 29.77 0.78
CA ASP A 632 -28.49 30.43 2.08
C ASP A 632 -27.07 30.93 2.31
N SER A 633 -26.06 30.16 1.93
CA SER A 633 -24.64 30.54 2.12
C SER A 633 -24.27 31.79 1.33
N TYR A 634 -24.83 31.99 0.15
CA TYR A 634 -24.56 33.18 -0.68
C TYR A 634 -25.67 34.26 -0.62
N GLY A 635 -26.86 33.94 -0.11
CA GLY A 635 -28.04 34.83 -0.17
C GLY A 635 -28.51 35.05 -1.59
N ILE A 636 -28.68 33.97 -2.38
CA ILE A 636 -28.98 33.99 -3.82
C ILE A 636 -30.12 33.04 -4.18
N THR A 637 -30.68 33.18 -5.36
CA THR A 637 -31.72 32.29 -5.90
C THR A 637 -31.14 30.92 -6.28
N ARG A 638 -32.04 29.91 -6.45
CA ARG A 638 -31.63 28.56 -6.88
C ARG A 638 -30.93 28.59 -8.23
N GLU A 639 -31.40 29.37 -9.18
CA GLU A 639 -30.79 29.50 -10.50
C GLU A 639 -29.38 30.08 -10.40
N GLU A 640 -29.17 31.13 -9.62
CA GLU A 640 -27.84 31.71 -9.39
C GLU A 640 -26.91 30.73 -8.66
N ALA A 641 -27.43 29.93 -7.73
CA ALA A 641 -26.69 28.88 -7.06
C ALA A 641 -26.22 27.80 -8.05
N LEU A 642 -27.11 27.32 -8.94
CA LEU A 642 -26.74 26.37 -10.00
C LEU A 642 -25.64 26.94 -10.91
N ARG A 643 -25.74 28.20 -11.35
CA ARG A 643 -24.69 28.86 -12.15
C ARG A 643 -23.34 28.95 -11.43
N LYS A 644 -23.36 29.16 -10.09
CA LYS A 644 -22.13 29.12 -9.27
C LYS A 644 -21.56 27.71 -9.14
N ILE A 645 -22.42 26.72 -8.94
CA ILE A 645 -22.03 25.30 -8.84
C ILE A 645 -21.32 24.84 -10.12
N VAL A 646 -21.88 25.15 -11.29
CA VAL A 646 -21.30 24.84 -12.60
C VAL A 646 -19.87 25.38 -12.73
N LYS A 647 -19.63 26.61 -12.27
CA LYS A 647 -18.30 27.26 -12.33
C LYS A 647 -17.32 26.80 -11.26
N SER A 648 -17.80 26.14 -10.20
CA SER A 648 -16.96 25.76 -9.06
C SER A 648 -16.13 24.50 -9.36
N ARG A 649 -14.80 24.65 -9.47
CA ARG A 649 -13.87 23.50 -9.58
C ARG A 649 -13.79 22.65 -8.32
N SER A 650 -14.35 23.11 -7.21
CA SER A 650 -14.35 22.37 -5.94
C SER A 650 -15.53 21.43 -5.81
N VAL A 651 -16.60 21.65 -6.56
CA VAL A 651 -17.75 20.74 -6.66
C VAL A 651 -17.40 19.57 -7.58
N GLY A 652 -17.95 18.41 -7.33
CA GLY A 652 -17.78 17.20 -8.13
C GLY A 652 -18.19 17.43 -9.59
N LYS A 653 -17.50 16.76 -10.51
CA LYS A 653 -17.73 16.95 -11.94
C LYS A 653 -19.16 16.54 -12.33
N ALA A 654 -19.63 15.39 -11.81
CA ALA A 654 -20.99 14.92 -12.12
C ALA A 654 -22.08 15.88 -11.61
N VAL A 655 -21.88 16.50 -10.44
CA VAL A 655 -22.82 17.52 -9.91
C VAL A 655 -22.85 18.76 -10.78
N ARG A 656 -21.69 19.21 -11.29
CA ARG A 656 -21.65 20.36 -12.22
C ARG A 656 -22.35 20.06 -13.54
N GLU A 657 -22.20 18.84 -14.05
CA GLU A 657 -22.86 18.38 -15.26
C GLU A 657 -24.39 18.29 -15.07
N VAL A 658 -24.85 17.80 -13.91
CA VAL A 658 -26.28 17.80 -13.54
C VAL A 658 -26.80 19.22 -13.40
N ALA A 659 -26.09 20.09 -12.68
CA ALA A 659 -26.50 21.50 -12.53
C ALA A 659 -26.60 22.21 -13.89
N GLN A 660 -25.70 21.94 -14.82
CA GLN A 660 -25.77 22.44 -16.18
C GLN A 660 -26.97 21.84 -16.92
N GLY A 661 -27.24 20.53 -16.77
CA GLY A 661 -28.42 19.88 -17.38
C GLY A 661 -29.73 20.41 -16.89
N ILE A 662 -29.83 20.88 -15.64
CA ILE A 662 -30.99 21.55 -15.10
C ILE A 662 -31.14 22.95 -15.72
N LEU A 663 -30.04 23.72 -15.82
CA LEU A 663 -30.04 25.04 -16.48
C LEU A 663 -30.37 24.97 -17.97
N ASP A 664 -30.04 23.85 -18.63
CA ASP A 664 -30.32 23.56 -20.04
C ASP A 664 -31.72 22.93 -20.25
N GLU A 665 -32.55 22.82 -19.21
CA GLU A 665 -33.89 22.19 -19.22
C GLU A 665 -33.93 20.73 -19.65
N LYS A 666 -32.75 20.02 -19.59
CA LYS A 666 -32.63 18.58 -19.87
C LYS A 666 -33.11 17.71 -18.70
N ILE A 667 -33.18 18.29 -17.51
CA ILE A 667 -33.59 17.64 -16.26
C ILE A 667 -34.56 18.62 -15.55
N ILE A 668 -35.70 18.10 -15.14
CA ILE A 668 -36.67 18.82 -14.33
C ILE A 668 -36.53 18.37 -12.88
N ILE A 669 -36.40 19.31 -11.91
CA ILE A 669 -36.32 19.07 -10.48
C ILE A 669 -37.67 19.36 -9.82
#